data_a9fe6098f24f3e613e843064230fefe9
#
_entry.id   a9fe6098f24f3e613e843064230fefe9
#
_cell.length_a   1.000
_cell.length_b   1.000
_cell.length_c   1.000
_cell.angle_alpha   90.00
_cell.angle_beta   90.00
_cell.angle_gamma   90.00
#
_symmetry.space_group_name_H-M   'P 1'
#
loop_
_entity.id
_entity.type
_entity.pdbx_description
1 polymer ?
#
loop_
_entity_poly.entity_id
_entity_poly.type
_entity_poly.pdbx_seq_one_letter_code
_entity_poly.pdbx_strand_id
1 'polypeptide(L)'
;MNRCCLVALLVLCLSPRHAVAQQQPAPPRLITIADSFLIRNVDDPQISPDSHWVAYTVGSPNREEDKSESRIWMVATTGGDAIALTAVGVSSSHARWSPDGKWLAFLSSRNEGKTQVWLLNRVGGEAQKLTDTPQNVDDFTWSPDSSRLALILRDPTDEELEAAKPKDKSGDSSESEKGKKSKTPKPWVVDRLQFKVDEIGFLDRRRKHVYVFVLATKSLTQVTSGDYDDEEPAWSPDGKLIAFSSNRSKPDPDATYNKDIWTVASDNTDKGARPTQVTTNPGEDSSPAWSPDGKWITYSTQLDPRLFQYATKHIAVSPASGGEAKVLTLSLDRMATNPRFSPDAKSVYFIADDDGTQILCQANLADGKITRPISGRFILYSYSLSRSGEIAAEIAFADRPNEIYLSQNGRLDRLTHTNDRLFSQLKLSQPDYVKFRSKDGTVVAGYLYKPLDYVPGKKYPTLLRPHGGPVWAYYAEFAQFAQLFAANGYVVLFPNPRGSTGYGQDFCKAIWADWGHKDYEDDMAMVDYAVEKGIADPDKLGVGGWSYGGISTDFIIAQTNRFKAAVSGAGAAEFISLYGHDQYQKDYFTELGYPWENKALWDKLAPFYQVNRITTPALFMGGSVDWNVPILGGEQMYQALKALGRETALVVYPGEFHEFAAPTHIADRYARYLAWYNHYLKSDPTPATLPQDTSKLYAP
;
A
#
# COMPACT_ATOMS: atom_id res chain seq x y z
N MET A 1 11.17 76.97 -63.46
CA MET A 1 11.65 76.63 -62.09
C MET A 1 10.53 75.86 -61.44
N ASN A 2 10.49 74.54 -61.65
CA ASN A 2 9.45 73.64 -61.17
C ASN A 2 9.92 72.87 -59.93
N ARG A 3 9.18 72.94 -58.86
CA ARG A 3 9.35 72.07 -57.71
C ARG A 3 8.35 70.89 -57.78
N CYS A 4 8.87 69.66 -57.92
CA CYS A 4 8.11 68.44 -57.80
C CYS A 4 7.98 68.07 -56.31
N CYS A 5 6.73 67.99 -55.87
CA CYS A 5 6.41 67.36 -54.58
C CYS A 5 6.24 65.86 -54.77
N LEU A 6 7.05 65.05 -54.09
CA LEU A 6 6.86 63.59 -53.94
C LEU A 6 5.92 63.36 -52.78
N VAL A 7 4.77 62.72 -53.03
CA VAL A 7 3.86 62.24 -52.02
C VAL A 7 4.21 60.77 -51.79
N ALA A 8 4.71 60.42 -50.58
CA ALA A 8 4.93 59.04 -50.14
C ALA A 8 3.64 58.43 -49.55
N LEU A 9 3.06 57.45 -50.23
CA LEU A 9 1.94 56.68 -49.73
C LEU A 9 2.47 55.60 -48.70
N LEU A 10 2.14 55.78 -47.46
CA LEU A 10 2.34 54.75 -46.42
C LEU A 10 1.18 53.75 -46.53
N VAL A 11 1.45 52.55 -47.04
CA VAL A 11 0.51 51.42 -47.00
C VAL A 11 0.66 50.75 -45.64
N LEU A 12 -0.28 50.96 -44.70
CA LEU A 12 -0.41 50.17 -43.42
C LEU A 12 -0.96 48.80 -43.76
N CYS A 13 -0.11 47.77 -43.75
CA CYS A 13 -0.53 46.40 -43.75
C CYS A 13 -1.12 46.06 -42.39
N LEU A 14 -2.45 46.12 -42.24
CA LEU A 14 -3.20 45.54 -41.11
C LEU A 14 -3.24 44.00 -41.28
N SER A 15 -2.31 43.29 -40.63
CA SER A 15 -2.41 41.85 -40.48
C SER A 15 -3.57 41.52 -39.54
N PRO A 16 -4.53 40.66 -39.89
CA PRO A 16 -5.57 40.24 -38.97
C PRO A 16 -4.92 39.41 -37.84
N ARG A 17 -4.86 39.96 -36.63
CA ARG A 17 -4.60 39.17 -35.43
C ARG A 17 -5.77 38.22 -35.28
N HIS A 18 -5.57 36.95 -35.60
CA HIS A 18 -6.46 35.88 -35.18
C HIS A 18 -6.40 35.85 -33.66
N ALA A 19 -7.41 36.40 -33.02
CA ALA A 19 -7.68 36.18 -31.63
C ALA A 19 -8.00 34.69 -31.52
N VAL A 20 -7.05 33.90 -31.00
CA VAL A 20 -7.33 32.54 -30.53
C VAL A 20 -8.34 32.76 -29.40
N ALA A 21 -9.59 32.46 -29.69
CA ALA A 21 -10.62 32.42 -28.65
C ALA A 21 -10.14 31.44 -27.60
N GLN A 22 -9.79 31.91 -26.41
CA GLN A 22 -9.60 31.06 -25.27
C GLN A 22 -10.94 30.35 -25.05
N GLN A 23 -10.99 29.05 -25.40
CA GLN A 23 -12.13 28.20 -25.07
C GLN A 23 -12.26 28.27 -23.55
N GLN A 24 -13.38 28.76 -23.07
CA GLN A 24 -13.71 28.65 -21.65
C GLN A 24 -13.60 27.17 -21.25
N PRO A 25 -12.92 26.86 -20.16
CA PRO A 25 -12.82 25.47 -19.71
C PRO A 25 -14.25 24.90 -19.59
N ALA A 26 -14.44 23.70 -20.11
CA ALA A 26 -15.70 22.98 -19.97
C ALA A 26 -16.09 22.87 -18.48
N PRO A 27 -17.37 22.97 -18.13
CA PRO A 27 -17.78 22.84 -16.72
C PRO A 27 -17.35 21.49 -16.19
N PRO A 28 -16.92 21.41 -14.90
CA PRO A 28 -16.49 20.17 -14.29
C PRO A 28 -17.59 19.09 -14.36
N ARG A 29 -17.19 17.87 -14.76
CA ARG A 29 -18.06 16.70 -14.87
C ARG A 29 -17.94 15.76 -13.67
N LEU A 30 -18.86 14.81 -13.57
CA LEU A 30 -18.80 13.74 -12.58
C LEU A 30 -17.66 12.76 -12.90
N ILE A 31 -17.07 12.17 -11.88
CA ILE A 31 -16.13 11.05 -12.03
C ILE A 31 -16.86 9.81 -12.55
N THR A 32 -16.21 9.05 -13.41
CA THR A 32 -16.72 7.79 -13.99
C THR A 32 -15.73 6.66 -13.78
N ILE A 33 -16.13 5.42 -14.06
CA ILE A 33 -15.24 4.25 -14.01
C ILE A 33 -14.05 4.42 -14.97
N ALA A 34 -14.25 5.02 -16.14
CA ALA A 34 -13.18 5.25 -17.12
C ALA A 34 -12.05 6.14 -16.57
N ASP A 35 -12.32 6.98 -15.59
CA ASP A 35 -11.30 7.83 -14.97
C ASP A 35 -10.27 7.01 -14.17
N SER A 36 -10.59 5.77 -13.74
CA SER A 36 -9.63 4.88 -13.08
C SER A 36 -8.39 4.60 -13.92
N PHE A 37 -8.53 4.61 -15.24
CA PHE A 37 -7.41 4.42 -16.17
C PHE A 37 -6.55 5.69 -16.36
N LEU A 38 -6.97 6.82 -15.82
CA LEU A 38 -6.32 8.12 -15.97
C LEU A 38 -5.66 8.61 -14.67
N ILE A 39 -6.09 8.09 -13.53
CA ILE A 39 -5.53 8.45 -12.23
C ILE A 39 -4.15 7.82 -12.09
N ARG A 40 -3.15 8.63 -11.74
CA ARG A 40 -1.77 8.21 -11.54
C ARG A 40 -1.44 8.22 -10.06
N ASN A 41 -0.72 7.19 -9.63
CA ASN A 41 -0.18 7.12 -8.28
C ASN A 41 1.20 7.81 -8.24
N VAL A 42 1.43 8.65 -7.25
CA VAL A 42 2.71 9.39 -7.04
C VAL A 42 3.25 9.02 -5.68
N ASP A 43 4.39 8.33 -5.63
CA ASP A 43 4.92 7.74 -4.39
C ASP A 43 6.46 7.85 -4.28
N ASP A 44 6.99 7.38 -3.14
CA ASP A 44 8.42 7.21 -2.83
C ASP A 44 9.28 8.46 -3.05
N PRO A 45 8.97 9.62 -2.41
CA PRO A 45 9.76 10.84 -2.54
C PRO A 45 11.16 10.67 -1.95
N GLN A 46 12.19 11.02 -2.73
CA GLN A 46 13.60 10.97 -2.33
C GLN A 46 14.26 12.32 -2.59
N ILE A 47 14.47 13.09 -1.53
CA ILE A 47 15.17 14.37 -1.65
C ILE A 47 16.66 14.14 -1.90
N SER A 48 17.24 14.89 -2.83
CA SER A 48 18.66 14.77 -3.16
C SER A 48 19.57 15.25 -1.99
N PRO A 49 20.81 14.73 -1.87
CA PRO A 49 21.72 15.13 -0.78
C PRO A 49 22.04 16.62 -0.74
N ASP A 50 21.93 17.33 -1.86
CA ASP A 50 22.11 18.78 -1.96
C ASP A 50 20.81 19.58 -1.80
N SER A 51 19.70 18.91 -1.51
CA SER A 51 18.38 19.50 -1.32
C SER A 51 17.79 20.23 -2.53
N HIS A 52 18.31 20.05 -3.74
CA HIS A 52 17.85 20.77 -4.92
C HIS A 52 16.77 20.02 -5.70
N TRP A 53 16.66 18.69 -5.53
CA TRP A 53 15.76 17.83 -6.30
C TRP A 53 15.04 16.83 -5.41
N VAL A 54 13.83 16.45 -5.83
CA VAL A 54 13.11 15.29 -5.29
C VAL A 54 12.90 14.31 -6.45
N ALA A 55 13.47 13.10 -6.33
CA ALA A 55 13.10 11.97 -7.18
C ALA A 55 11.88 11.27 -6.58
N TYR A 56 11.00 10.74 -7.44
CA TYR A 56 9.78 10.05 -7.01
C TYR A 56 9.30 9.09 -8.10
N THR A 57 8.40 8.19 -7.75
CA THR A 57 7.80 7.23 -8.67
C THR A 57 6.42 7.69 -9.11
N VAL A 58 6.07 7.46 -10.38
CA VAL A 58 4.71 7.65 -10.90
C VAL A 58 4.23 6.34 -11.50
N GLY A 59 3.25 5.72 -10.84
CA GLY A 59 2.49 4.58 -11.34
C GLY A 59 1.37 5.03 -12.27
N SER A 60 1.23 4.40 -13.42
CA SER A 60 0.19 4.71 -14.40
C SER A 60 -0.44 3.44 -14.95
N PRO A 61 -1.78 3.33 -15.00
CA PRO A 61 -2.43 2.21 -15.67
C PRO A 61 -2.13 2.22 -17.17
N ASN A 62 -1.71 1.08 -17.70
CA ASN A 62 -1.58 0.85 -19.14
C ASN A 62 -2.72 -0.07 -19.57
N ARG A 63 -3.72 0.51 -20.24
CA ARG A 63 -4.92 -0.22 -20.63
C ARG A 63 -4.67 -1.22 -21.78
N GLU A 64 -3.68 -0.94 -22.65
CA GLU A 64 -3.39 -1.82 -23.81
C GLU A 64 -2.73 -3.12 -23.36
N GLU A 65 -1.85 -3.04 -22.36
CA GLU A 65 -1.16 -4.19 -21.80
C GLU A 65 -1.85 -4.73 -20.54
N ASP A 66 -2.92 -4.09 -20.10
CA ASP A 66 -3.71 -4.41 -18.90
C ASP A 66 -2.86 -4.59 -17.63
N LYS A 67 -1.92 -3.69 -17.44
CA LYS A 67 -1.03 -3.66 -16.28
C LYS A 67 -0.70 -2.22 -15.85
N SER A 68 -0.20 -2.03 -14.65
CA SER A 68 0.37 -0.76 -14.21
C SER A 68 1.86 -0.67 -14.55
N GLU A 69 2.30 0.51 -15.00
CA GLU A 69 3.70 0.83 -15.26
C GLU A 69 4.17 1.91 -14.32
N SER A 70 5.33 1.71 -13.71
CA SER A 70 5.97 2.70 -12.84
C SER A 70 7.15 3.36 -13.52
N ARG A 71 7.26 4.69 -13.37
CA ARG A 71 8.36 5.49 -13.92
C ARG A 71 8.94 6.40 -12.84
N ILE A 72 10.24 6.63 -12.92
CA ILE A 72 10.91 7.58 -12.05
C ILE A 72 10.91 8.97 -12.70
N TRP A 73 10.58 9.93 -11.87
CA TRP A 73 10.54 11.36 -12.19
C TRP A 73 11.38 12.12 -11.19
N MET A 74 11.75 13.34 -11.50
CA MET A 74 12.29 14.29 -10.54
C MET A 74 11.69 15.69 -10.75
N VAL A 75 11.64 16.46 -9.67
CA VAL A 75 11.20 17.85 -9.65
C VAL A 75 12.16 18.67 -8.80
N ALA A 76 12.41 19.93 -9.17
CA ALA A 76 13.22 20.83 -8.36
C ALA A 76 12.50 21.18 -7.04
N THR A 77 13.24 21.33 -5.95
CA THR A 77 12.67 21.77 -4.65
C THR A 77 12.14 23.21 -4.70
N THR A 78 12.54 23.98 -5.69
CA THR A 78 11.98 25.31 -6.00
C THR A 78 10.70 25.25 -6.81
N GLY A 79 10.21 24.05 -7.17
CA GLY A 79 9.08 23.85 -8.07
C GLY A 79 9.47 23.93 -9.55
N GLY A 80 8.48 23.91 -10.43
CA GLY A 80 8.64 23.90 -11.88
C GLY A 80 8.21 22.58 -12.52
N ASP A 81 8.55 22.40 -13.81
CA ASP A 81 8.16 21.21 -14.56
C ASP A 81 8.92 19.96 -14.08
N ALA A 82 8.19 18.89 -13.88
CA ALA A 82 8.77 17.59 -13.53
C ALA A 82 9.44 16.92 -14.74
N ILE A 83 10.56 16.27 -14.53
CA ILE A 83 11.38 15.61 -15.55
C ILE A 83 11.25 14.10 -15.40
N ALA A 84 10.80 13.41 -16.47
CA ALA A 84 10.79 11.96 -16.53
C ALA A 84 12.22 11.42 -16.71
N LEU A 85 12.67 10.58 -15.79
CA LEU A 85 14.02 10.01 -15.80
C LEU A 85 14.10 8.64 -16.48
N THR A 86 12.99 7.90 -16.54
CA THR A 86 12.95 6.57 -17.15
C THR A 86 11.93 6.52 -18.30
N ALA A 87 12.17 5.63 -19.27
CA ALA A 87 11.35 5.49 -20.47
C ALA A 87 9.98 4.85 -20.17
N VAL A 88 9.03 5.03 -21.08
CA VAL A 88 7.75 4.33 -21.13
C VAL A 88 7.96 2.87 -21.55
N GLY A 89 7.07 1.98 -21.13
CA GLY A 89 7.07 0.56 -21.50
C GLY A 89 7.96 -0.32 -20.64
N VAL A 90 8.60 0.24 -19.61
CA VAL A 90 9.44 -0.54 -18.66
C VAL A 90 9.29 0.01 -17.25
N SER A 91 8.76 -0.79 -16.36
CA SER A 91 8.62 -0.41 -14.95
C SER A 91 9.97 -0.16 -14.29
N SER A 92 10.04 0.95 -13.57
CA SER A 92 11.19 1.39 -12.77
C SER A 92 10.69 2.02 -11.48
N SER A 93 11.26 1.63 -10.34
CA SER A 93 10.83 2.05 -9.00
C SER A 93 12.01 2.09 -8.03
N HIS A 94 11.76 2.42 -6.77
CA HIS A 94 12.74 2.41 -5.69
C HIS A 94 13.97 3.25 -6.00
N ALA A 95 13.77 4.51 -6.39
CA ALA A 95 14.85 5.44 -6.70
C ALA A 95 15.60 5.86 -5.44
N ARG A 96 16.94 5.80 -5.44
CA ARG A 96 17.78 6.19 -4.30
C ARG A 96 18.99 6.98 -4.79
N TRP A 97 19.16 8.20 -4.28
CA TRP A 97 20.34 9.02 -4.57
C TRP A 97 21.60 8.42 -3.94
N SER A 98 22.70 8.42 -4.67
CA SER A 98 24.00 8.21 -4.03
C SER A 98 24.29 9.34 -3.04
N PRO A 99 24.95 9.07 -1.90
CA PRO A 99 25.27 10.10 -0.91
C PRO A 99 26.10 11.28 -1.43
N ASP A 100 26.88 11.09 -2.50
CA ASP A 100 27.64 12.16 -3.19
C ASP A 100 26.78 12.95 -4.22
N GLY A 101 25.51 12.54 -4.42
CA GLY A 101 24.56 13.19 -5.29
C GLY A 101 24.82 13.03 -6.79
N LYS A 102 25.77 12.19 -7.22
CA LYS A 102 26.10 12.01 -8.63
C LYS A 102 25.19 11.05 -9.35
N TRP A 103 24.70 10.04 -8.66
CA TRP A 103 23.95 8.94 -9.22
C TRP A 103 22.56 8.81 -8.59
N LEU A 104 21.61 8.37 -9.42
CA LEU A 104 20.33 7.84 -8.97
C LEU A 104 20.32 6.35 -9.31
N ALA A 105 20.31 5.49 -8.28
CA ALA A 105 20.09 4.07 -8.46
C ALA A 105 18.60 3.75 -8.36
N PHE A 106 18.13 2.72 -9.08
CA PHE A 106 16.74 2.30 -9.06
C PHE A 106 16.58 0.83 -9.49
N LEU A 107 15.46 0.24 -9.15
CA LEU A 107 15.08 -1.11 -9.56
C LEU A 107 14.33 -1.09 -10.88
N SER A 108 14.70 -2.01 -11.80
CA SER A 108 13.95 -2.21 -13.04
C SER A 108 14.18 -3.63 -13.59
N SER A 109 13.12 -4.20 -14.19
CA SER A 109 13.15 -5.51 -14.85
C SER A 109 13.36 -5.43 -16.37
N ARG A 110 13.80 -4.25 -16.88
CA ARG A 110 14.03 -4.04 -18.32
C ARG A 110 15.02 -5.04 -18.90
N ASN A 111 14.75 -5.48 -20.13
CA ASN A 111 15.57 -6.32 -20.99
C ASN A 111 15.63 -7.84 -20.67
N GLU A 112 15.35 -8.31 -19.44
CA GLU A 112 15.62 -9.71 -19.09
C GLU A 112 14.60 -10.35 -18.14
N GLY A 113 13.54 -9.63 -17.79
CA GLY A 113 12.47 -10.16 -16.92
C GLY A 113 12.85 -10.32 -15.45
N LYS A 114 14.10 -9.99 -15.05
CA LYS A 114 14.57 -9.98 -13.66
C LYS A 114 14.84 -8.55 -13.20
N THR A 115 14.39 -8.28 -11.99
CA THR A 115 14.65 -6.98 -11.34
C THR A 115 16.11 -6.85 -10.96
N GLN A 116 16.77 -5.80 -11.46
CA GLN A 116 18.17 -5.47 -11.18
C GLN A 116 18.31 -4.02 -10.78
N VAL A 117 19.44 -3.63 -10.17
CA VAL A 117 19.78 -2.24 -9.92
C VAL A 117 20.34 -1.61 -11.19
N TRP A 118 19.80 -0.44 -11.53
CA TRP A 118 20.24 0.41 -12.63
C TRP A 118 20.74 1.74 -12.10
N LEU A 119 21.70 2.34 -12.77
CA LEU A 119 22.26 3.65 -12.44
C LEU A 119 21.92 4.67 -13.53
N LEU A 120 21.47 5.84 -13.12
CA LEU A 120 21.33 7.01 -13.95
C LEU A 120 22.25 8.12 -13.43
N ASN A 121 23.05 8.72 -14.32
CA ASN A 121 23.82 9.90 -13.97
C ASN A 121 22.88 11.11 -13.85
N ARG A 122 23.01 11.88 -12.76
CA ARG A 122 22.16 13.05 -12.51
C ARG A 122 22.21 14.10 -13.61
N VAL A 123 23.34 14.28 -14.29
CA VAL A 123 23.51 15.28 -15.34
C VAL A 123 23.03 14.82 -16.72
N GLY A 124 22.52 13.58 -16.84
CA GLY A 124 21.94 13.03 -18.07
C GLY A 124 22.65 11.77 -18.58
N GLY A 125 22.19 11.27 -19.71
CA GLY A 125 22.61 10.01 -20.32
C GLY A 125 21.60 8.89 -20.13
N GLU A 126 21.90 7.71 -20.65
CA GLU A 126 21.07 6.53 -20.48
C GLU A 126 21.38 5.80 -19.17
N ALA A 127 20.34 5.18 -18.59
CA ALA A 127 20.51 4.34 -17.43
C ALA A 127 21.33 3.08 -17.78
N GLN A 128 22.29 2.74 -16.93
CA GLN A 128 23.18 1.59 -17.08
C GLN A 128 22.80 0.50 -16.09
N LYS A 129 22.74 -0.76 -16.55
CA LYS A 129 22.59 -1.92 -15.67
C LYS A 129 23.82 -2.04 -14.77
N LEU A 130 23.61 -1.98 -13.46
CA LEU A 130 24.70 -2.07 -12.48
C LEU A 130 24.91 -3.51 -12.02
N THR A 131 23.83 -4.19 -11.61
CA THR A 131 23.90 -5.58 -11.13
C THR A 131 23.48 -6.56 -12.23
N ASP A 132 24.01 -7.78 -12.13
CA ASP A 132 23.65 -8.91 -13.02
C ASP A 132 23.60 -10.19 -12.17
N THR A 133 22.66 -10.20 -11.22
CA THR A 133 22.48 -11.33 -10.31
C THR A 133 21.58 -12.38 -10.95
N PRO A 134 21.78 -13.68 -10.62
CA PRO A 134 20.93 -14.75 -11.15
C PRO A 134 19.47 -14.64 -10.71
N GLN A 135 19.19 -14.02 -9.57
CA GLN A 135 17.88 -13.76 -8.98
C GLN A 135 17.49 -12.29 -9.05
N ASN A 136 16.25 -11.97 -8.67
CA ASN A 136 15.80 -10.58 -8.51
C ASN A 136 16.57 -9.90 -7.37
N VAL A 137 16.79 -8.59 -7.51
CA VAL A 137 17.13 -7.71 -6.38
C VAL A 137 15.81 -7.23 -5.78
N ASP A 138 15.55 -7.57 -4.51
CA ASP A 138 14.31 -7.22 -3.83
C ASP A 138 14.39 -5.80 -3.23
N ASP A 139 15.56 -5.42 -2.71
CA ASP A 139 15.82 -4.10 -2.10
C ASP A 139 17.29 -3.74 -2.16
N PHE A 140 17.61 -2.44 -2.04
CA PHE A 140 19.00 -1.97 -1.94
C PHE A 140 19.13 -0.65 -1.20
N THR A 141 20.34 -0.41 -0.63
CA THR A 141 20.70 0.87 -0.03
C THR A 141 22.19 1.21 -0.27
N TRP A 142 22.48 2.51 -0.42
CA TRP A 142 23.82 3.01 -0.66
C TRP A 142 24.69 3.02 0.60
N SER A 143 25.98 2.64 0.46
CA SER A 143 26.97 2.94 1.48
C SER A 143 27.24 4.45 1.57
N PRO A 144 27.61 4.98 2.75
CA PRO A 144 27.79 6.42 2.95
C PRO A 144 28.84 7.07 2.03
N ASP A 145 29.84 6.29 1.58
CA ASP A 145 30.90 6.70 0.68
C ASP A 145 30.56 6.61 -0.82
N SER A 146 29.32 6.19 -1.14
CA SER A 146 28.84 5.99 -2.51
C SER A 146 29.59 4.91 -3.33
N SER A 147 30.37 4.06 -2.69
CA SER A 147 31.20 3.05 -3.37
C SER A 147 30.58 1.66 -3.42
N ARG A 148 29.58 1.39 -2.58
CA ARG A 148 28.95 0.08 -2.40
C ARG A 148 27.44 0.19 -2.27
N LEU A 149 26.76 -0.95 -2.52
CA LEU A 149 25.35 -1.15 -2.19
C LEU A 149 25.21 -2.35 -1.24
N ALA A 150 24.33 -2.26 -0.27
CA ALA A 150 23.77 -3.43 0.38
C ALA A 150 22.52 -3.83 -0.42
N LEU A 151 22.44 -5.09 -0.82
CA LEU A 151 21.34 -5.66 -1.59
C LEU A 151 20.62 -6.72 -0.75
N ILE A 152 19.32 -6.82 -0.90
CA ILE A 152 18.53 -7.97 -0.44
C ILE A 152 18.30 -8.88 -1.63
N LEU A 153 18.81 -10.11 -1.55
CA LEU A 153 18.62 -11.14 -2.56
C LEU A 153 18.09 -12.41 -1.87
N ARG A 154 17.14 -13.05 -2.53
CA ARG A 154 16.69 -14.38 -2.13
C ARG A 154 17.70 -15.42 -2.60
N ASP A 155 17.86 -16.53 -1.86
CA ASP A 155 18.67 -17.66 -2.32
C ASP A 155 18.28 -18.07 -3.74
N PRO A 156 19.25 -18.28 -4.66
CA PRO A 156 18.94 -18.62 -6.03
C PRO A 156 18.42 -20.07 -6.17
N THR A 157 17.63 -20.33 -7.19
CA THR A 157 17.29 -21.69 -7.60
C THR A 157 18.45 -22.36 -8.35
N ASP A 158 18.44 -23.69 -8.45
CA ASP A 158 19.41 -24.40 -9.28
C ASP A 158 19.33 -23.97 -10.75
N GLU A 159 18.12 -23.73 -11.26
CA GLU A 159 17.89 -23.24 -12.61
C GLU A 159 18.49 -21.84 -12.84
N GLU A 160 18.42 -20.96 -11.84
CA GLU A 160 19.02 -19.63 -11.88
C GLU A 160 20.54 -19.70 -11.87
N LEU A 161 21.11 -20.56 -11.04
CA LEU A 161 22.55 -20.82 -11.00
C LEU A 161 23.07 -21.42 -12.32
N GLU A 162 22.35 -22.38 -12.90
CA GLU A 162 22.72 -22.96 -14.21
C GLU A 162 22.64 -21.91 -15.34
N ALA A 163 21.60 -21.07 -15.33
CA ALA A 163 21.44 -20.01 -16.33
C ALA A 163 22.55 -18.95 -16.28
N ALA A 164 23.14 -18.74 -15.10
CA ALA A 164 24.21 -17.76 -14.87
C ALA A 164 25.63 -18.27 -15.24
N LYS A 165 25.78 -19.58 -15.49
CA LYS A 165 27.08 -20.15 -15.92
C LYS A 165 27.50 -19.56 -17.27
N PRO A 166 28.78 -19.20 -17.47
CA PRO A 166 29.29 -18.79 -18.78
C PRO A 166 28.99 -19.86 -19.83
N LYS A 167 28.34 -19.48 -20.92
CA LYS A 167 28.19 -20.40 -22.08
C LYS A 167 29.56 -20.59 -22.69
N ASP A 168 30.11 -21.76 -22.57
CA ASP A 168 31.37 -22.13 -23.24
C ASP A 168 31.25 -21.89 -24.74
N LYS A 169 32.08 -20.96 -25.25
CA LYS A 169 32.18 -20.68 -26.69
C LYS A 169 33.02 -21.69 -27.45
N SER A 170 33.34 -22.84 -26.87
CA SER A 170 34.01 -23.91 -27.57
C SER A 170 32.99 -24.64 -28.44
N GLY A 171 33.02 -24.30 -29.73
CA GLY A 171 32.21 -24.96 -30.76
C GLY A 171 32.61 -26.41 -30.96
N ASP A 172 31.92 -27.28 -30.30
CA ASP A 172 31.75 -28.65 -30.77
C ASP A 172 30.26 -28.99 -30.67
N SER A 173 29.63 -29.03 -31.86
CA SER A 173 28.23 -29.36 -32.04
C SER A 173 28.03 -30.87 -31.95
N SER A 174 28.26 -31.45 -30.79
CA SER A 174 27.59 -32.68 -30.44
C SER A 174 26.21 -32.30 -29.88
N GLU A 175 25.17 -32.72 -30.58
CA GLU A 175 23.79 -32.75 -30.11
C GLU A 175 23.69 -33.67 -28.89
N SER A 176 24.30 -33.25 -27.76
CA SER A 176 23.99 -33.83 -26.47
C SER A 176 22.64 -33.27 -26.06
N GLU A 177 21.66 -34.13 -26.03
CA GLU A 177 20.32 -34.02 -25.53
C GLU A 177 20.10 -32.71 -24.69
N LYS A 178 19.69 -31.63 -25.37
CA LYS A 178 18.94 -30.57 -24.70
C LYS A 178 17.71 -31.25 -24.12
N GLY A 179 17.81 -31.67 -22.87
CA GLY A 179 16.68 -32.26 -22.16
C GLY A 179 15.49 -31.37 -22.42
N LYS A 180 14.49 -31.84 -23.15
CA LYS A 180 13.23 -31.14 -23.37
C LYS A 180 12.78 -30.72 -21.97
N LYS A 181 12.87 -29.41 -21.64
CA LYS A 181 12.30 -28.90 -20.42
C LYS A 181 10.89 -29.45 -20.36
N SER A 182 10.61 -30.27 -19.36
CA SER A 182 9.27 -30.79 -19.16
C SER A 182 8.30 -29.61 -19.19
N LYS A 183 7.29 -29.69 -20.07
CA LYS A 183 6.23 -28.68 -20.11
C LYS A 183 5.34 -28.74 -18.85
N THR A 184 5.45 -29.82 -18.11
CA THR A 184 4.69 -30.02 -16.86
C THR A 184 5.46 -29.40 -15.70
N PRO A 185 4.86 -28.47 -14.95
CA PRO A 185 5.46 -27.90 -13.75
C PRO A 185 5.82 -29.00 -12.75
N LYS A 186 6.96 -28.85 -12.07
CA LYS A 186 7.35 -29.73 -10.98
C LYS A 186 6.37 -29.58 -9.81
N PRO A 187 6.11 -30.65 -9.01
CA PRO A 187 5.29 -30.52 -7.82
C PRO A 187 5.98 -29.62 -6.78
N TRP A 188 5.19 -28.89 -6.03
CA TRP A 188 5.67 -28.19 -4.86
C TRP A 188 5.88 -29.19 -3.71
N VAL A 189 7.06 -29.15 -3.09
CA VAL A 189 7.37 -29.90 -1.87
C VAL A 189 7.53 -28.90 -0.74
N VAL A 190 6.62 -28.95 0.22
CA VAL A 190 6.52 -27.98 1.32
C VAL A 190 6.81 -28.71 2.62
N ASP A 191 7.74 -28.15 3.43
CA ASP A 191 8.19 -28.71 4.71
C ASP A 191 8.47 -27.63 5.77
N ARG A 192 7.83 -26.44 5.63
CA ARG A 192 7.92 -25.31 6.54
C ARG A 192 6.53 -24.85 7.00
N LEU A 193 6.45 -24.19 8.18
CA LEU A 193 5.18 -23.75 8.76
C LEU A 193 4.53 -22.64 7.91
N GLN A 194 5.24 -21.57 7.60
CA GLN A 194 4.76 -20.52 6.69
C GLN A 194 5.06 -20.95 5.25
N PHE A 195 4.08 -21.51 4.57
CA PHE A 195 4.29 -22.11 3.26
C PHE A 195 3.58 -21.42 2.09
N LYS A 196 2.77 -20.41 2.38
CA LYS A 196 2.12 -19.56 1.38
C LYS A 196 2.19 -18.09 1.78
N VAL A 197 2.30 -17.23 0.80
CA VAL A 197 2.16 -15.76 0.94
C VAL A 197 1.48 -15.24 -0.32
N ASP A 198 0.58 -14.29 -0.17
CA ASP A 198 -0.10 -13.67 -1.29
C ASP A 198 0.90 -12.99 -2.23
N GLU A 199 0.57 -12.88 -3.51
CA GLU A 199 1.43 -12.38 -4.60
C GLU A 199 2.68 -13.23 -4.89
N ILE A 200 3.09 -14.14 -3.98
CA ILE A 200 4.25 -15.02 -4.14
C ILE A 200 3.80 -16.47 -4.42
N GLY A 201 2.76 -16.95 -3.75
CA GLY A 201 2.29 -18.34 -3.82
C GLY A 201 2.96 -19.24 -2.79
N PHE A 202 3.29 -20.49 -3.20
CA PHE A 202 3.96 -21.44 -2.32
C PHE A 202 5.41 -21.04 -2.04
N LEU A 203 5.80 -21.11 -0.78
CA LEU A 203 7.16 -20.84 -0.32
C LEU A 203 7.94 -22.14 -0.19
N ASP A 204 9.18 -22.10 -0.62
CA ASP A 204 10.21 -23.11 -0.34
C ASP A 204 11.13 -22.66 0.81
N ARG A 205 12.25 -23.35 1.03
CA ARG A 205 13.20 -23.02 2.11
C ARG A 205 14.19 -21.89 1.77
N ARG A 206 14.11 -21.33 0.56
CA ARG A 206 14.99 -20.22 0.19
C ARG A 206 14.63 -18.98 0.99
N ARG A 207 15.67 -18.31 1.51
CA ARG A 207 15.55 -17.14 2.35
C ARG A 207 16.17 -15.92 1.69
N LYS A 208 15.84 -14.75 2.19
CA LYS A 208 16.41 -13.47 1.78
C LYS A 208 17.63 -13.18 2.64
N HIS A 209 18.71 -12.68 2.01
CA HIS A 209 19.94 -12.36 2.72
C HIS A 209 20.53 -11.03 2.27
N VAL A 210 21.36 -10.46 3.14
CA VAL A 210 22.12 -9.24 2.84
C VAL A 210 23.38 -9.60 2.05
N TYR A 211 23.57 -8.88 0.94
CA TYR A 211 24.77 -8.94 0.09
C TYR A 211 25.37 -7.54 -0.01
N VAL A 212 26.69 -7.47 -0.16
CA VAL A 212 27.41 -6.23 -0.46
C VAL A 212 27.93 -6.27 -1.88
N PHE A 213 27.54 -5.30 -2.67
CA PHE A 213 27.99 -5.10 -4.05
C PHE A 213 28.95 -3.92 -4.11
N VAL A 214 30.16 -4.11 -4.66
CA VAL A 214 31.20 -3.09 -4.83
C VAL A 214 31.14 -2.54 -6.25
N LEU A 215 30.87 -1.24 -6.43
CA LEU A 215 30.66 -0.62 -7.74
C LEU A 215 31.88 -0.73 -8.66
N ALA A 216 33.07 -0.47 -8.14
CA ALA A 216 34.29 -0.41 -8.94
C ALA A 216 34.72 -1.78 -9.52
N THR A 217 34.58 -2.83 -8.75
CA THR A 217 34.96 -4.21 -9.13
C THR A 217 33.81 -5.05 -9.63
N LYS A 218 32.57 -4.59 -9.44
CA LYS A 218 31.32 -5.34 -9.66
C LYS A 218 31.30 -6.67 -8.89
N SER A 219 32.05 -6.78 -7.79
CA SER A 219 32.04 -7.96 -6.94
C SER A 219 30.84 -7.95 -6.02
N LEU A 220 30.23 -9.14 -5.83
CA LEU A 220 29.10 -9.38 -4.94
C LEU A 220 29.54 -10.34 -3.84
N THR A 221 29.33 -9.96 -2.58
CA THR A 221 29.68 -10.78 -1.41
C THR A 221 28.44 -10.98 -0.54
N GLN A 222 28.07 -12.22 -0.25
CA GLN A 222 27.04 -12.54 0.71
C GLN A 222 27.55 -12.32 2.13
N VAL A 223 26.90 -11.44 2.92
CA VAL A 223 27.34 -11.09 4.28
C VAL A 223 26.45 -11.70 5.38
N THR A 224 25.26 -12.19 5.02
CA THR A 224 24.40 -12.96 5.95
C THR A 224 23.88 -14.24 5.29
N SER A 225 23.51 -15.22 6.10
CA SER A 225 22.91 -16.50 5.65
C SER A 225 22.15 -17.18 6.81
N GLY A 226 21.41 -18.23 6.52
CA GLY A 226 20.70 -19.04 7.51
C GLY A 226 19.27 -19.34 7.09
N ASP A 227 18.52 -20.07 7.92
CA ASP A 227 17.10 -20.40 7.64
C ASP A 227 16.15 -19.31 8.18
N TYR A 228 16.43 -18.05 7.82
CA TYR A 228 15.62 -16.86 8.14
C TYR A 228 15.81 -15.77 7.10
N ASP A 229 14.78 -14.94 6.95
CA ASP A 229 14.85 -13.78 6.09
C ASP A 229 15.54 -12.61 6.81
N ASP A 230 16.48 -11.96 6.13
CA ASP A 230 17.15 -10.73 6.55
C ASP A 230 16.64 -9.60 5.63
N GLU A 231 16.10 -8.53 6.20
CA GLU A 231 15.37 -7.48 5.49
C GLU A 231 15.78 -6.08 5.96
N GLU A 232 15.39 -5.03 5.23
CA GLU A 232 15.52 -3.62 5.62
C GLU A 232 16.98 -3.20 5.94
N PRO A 233 17.93 -3.35 5.02
CA PRO A 233 19.34 -3.07 5.30
C PRO A 233 19.59 -1.57 5.48
N ALA A 234 20.34 -1.20 6.51
CA ALA A 234 20.72 0.18 6.80
C ALA A 234 22.22 0.28 7.15
N TRP A 235 22.97 1.09 6.40
CA TRP A 235 24.39 1.29 6.64
C TRP A 235 24.68 2.17 7.85
N SER A 236 25.69 1.81 8.66
CA SER A 236 26.25 2.73 9.64
C SER A 236 26.91 3.94 8.93
N PRO A 237 26.96 5.13 9.56
CA PRO A 237 27.52 6.34 8.93
C PRO A 237 28.99 6.21 8.52
N ASP A 238 29.76 5.33 9.17
CA ASP A 238 31.17 5.05 8.83
C ASP A 238 31.31 3.94 7.76
N GLY A 239 30.20 3.34 7.32
CA GLY A 239 30.17 2.29 6.30
C GLY A 239 30.75 0.94 6.72
N LYS A 240 30.96 0.71 8.02
CA LYS A 240 31.57 -0.55 8.52
C LYS A 240 30.53 -1.61 8.89
N LEU A 241 29.33 -1.19 9.30
CA LEU A 241 28.26 -2.09 9.72
C LEU A 241 27.03 -1.91 8.83
N ILE A 242 26.23 -2.97 8.72
CA ILE A 242 24.89 -2.96 8.16
C ILE A 242 23.95 -3.45 9.25
N ALA A 243 22.95 -2.62 9.62
CA ALA A 243 21.82 -3.04 10.43
C ALA A 243 20.76 -3.64 9.53
N PHE A 244 20.00 -4.61 10.03
CA PHE A 244 18.90 -5.27 9.31
C PHE A 244 17.92 -5.85 10.31
N SER A 245 16.66 -6.09 9.89
CA SER A 245 15.66 -6.81 10.67
C SER A 245 15.67 -8.29 10.31
N SER A 246 15.55 -9.18 11.29
CA SER A 246 15.50 -10.61 11.05
C SER A 246 14.83 -11.37 12.21
N ASN A 247 13.96 -12.32 11.86
CA ASN A 247 13.41 -13.26 12.84
C ASN A 247 14.30 -14.50 12.93
N ARG A 248 15.08 -14.59 14.00
CA ARG A 248 15.99 -15.71 14.27
C ARG A 248 15.55 -16.56 15.45
N SER A 249 14.23 -16.56 15.73
CA SER A 249 13.62 -17.34 16.80
C SER A 249 13.83 -18.85 16.61
N LYS A 250 13.98 -19.55 17.72
CA LYS A 250 14.14 -21.01 17.72
C LYS A 250 12.95 -21.66 18.42
N PRO A 251 12.54 -22.88 18.06
CA PRO A 251 13.16 -23.77 17.05
C PRO A 251 12.81 -23.39 15.59
N ASP A 252 11.75 -22.59 15.36
CA ASP A 252 11.24 -22.26 14.03
C ASP A 252 10.91 -20.75 13.95
N PRO A 253 11.59 -19.98 13.06
CA PRO A 253 11.29 -18.56 12.87
C PRO A 253 9.88 -18.31 12.29
N ASP A 254 9.33 -19.27 11.55
CA ASP A 254 7.98 -19.15 11.00
C ASP A 254 6.87 -19.18 12.08
N ALA A 255 7.19 -19.63 13.30
CA ALA A 255 6.22 -19.76 14.39
C ALA A 255 5.99 -18.47 15.20
N THR A 256 6.76 -17.41 14.98
CA THR A 256 6.69 -16.18 15.78
C THR A 256 6.73 -14.92 14.93
N TYR A 257 6.34 -13.80 15.53
CA TYR A 257 6.51 -12.44 14.96
C TYR A 257 7.75 -11.72 15.47
N ASN A 258 8.63 -12.42 16.22
CA ASN A 258 9.78 -11.83 16.90
C ASN A 258 10.93 -11.53 15.94
N LYS A 259 10.78 -10.48 15.13
CA LYS A 259 11.91 -9.87 14.41
C LYS A 259 12.69 -8.99 15.38
N ASP A 260 14.00 -9.08 15.33
CA ASP A 260 14.93 -8.21 16.04
C ASP A 260 15.79 -7.43 15.06
N ILE A 261 16.41 -6.34 15.56
CA ILE A 261 17.43 -5.62 14.84
C ILE A 261 18.78 -6.26 15.11
N TRP A 262 19.49 -6.56 14.03
CA TRP A 262 20.81 -7.17 14.01
C TRP A 262 21.80 -6.27 13.28
N THR A 263 23.09 -6.42 13.55
CA THR A 263 24.17 -5.78 12.79
C THR A 263 25.20 -6.80 12.35
N VAL A 264 25.78 -6.56 11.17
CA VAL A 264 26.87 -7.36 10.58
C VAL A 264 27.95 -6.45 10.01
N ALA A 265 29.21 -6.87 10.06
CA ALA A 265 30.28 -6.14 9.38
C ALA A 265 30.07 -6.15 7.86
N SER A 266 30.24 -5.01 7.21
CA SER A 266 29.98 -4.86 5.78
C SER A 266 31.01 -5.57 4.89
N ASP A 267 32.16 -5.94 5.45
CA ASP A 267 33.22 -6.75 4.82
C ASP A 267 33.23 -8.20 5.33
N ASN A 268 32.14 -8.63 5.98
CA ASN A 268 32.01 -9.95 6.55
C ASN A 268 32.11 -11.05 5.48
N THR A 269 32.93 -12.08 5.75
CA THR A 269 33.14 -13.23 4.85
C THR A 269 32.67 -14.56 5.43
N ASP A 270 32.22 -14.58 6.69
CA ASP A 270 31.70 -15.78 7.36
C ASP A 270 30.18 -15.98 7.12
N LYS A 271 29.61 -15.21 6.21
CA LYS A 271 28.18 -15.19 5.85
C LYS A 271 27.26 -14.95 7.06
N GLY A 272 27.68 -14.12 8.01
CA GLY A 272 26.89 -13.77 9.17
C GLY A 272 26.75 -14.89 10.20
N ALA A 273 27.74 -15.77 10.32
CA ALA A 273 27.76 -16.78 11.37
C ALA A 273 27.67 -16.19 12.77
N ARG A 274 28.08 -14.91 12.94
CA ARG A 274 28.07 -14.17 14.21
C ARG A 274 27.62 -12.72 14.04
N PRO A 275 26.37 -12.45 13.64
CA PRO A 275 25.85 -11.10 13.69
C PRO A 275 25.65 -10.66 15.13
N THR A 276 25.69 -9.37 15.41
CA THR A 276 25.40 -8.82 16.72
C THR A 276 23.91 -8.51 16.83
N GLN A 277 23.24 -9.07 17.83
CA GLN A 277 21.85 -8.72 18.15
C GLN A 277 21.82 -7.38 18.87
N VAL A 278 21.07 -6.43 18.37
CA VAL A 278 20.91 -5.08 18.92
C VAL A 278 19.70 -5.00 19.83
N THR A 279 18.61 -5.64 19.45
CA THR A 279 17.34 -5.66 20.22
C THR A 279 17.00 -7.08 20.66
N THR A 280 16.25 -7.19 21.76
CA THR A 280 15.89 -8.47 22.40
C THR A 280 14.46 -8.46 22.94
N ASN A 281 13.68 -7.51 22.53
CA ASN A 281 12.27 -7.41 22.90
C ASN A 281 11.48 -8.59 22.27
N PRO A 282 10.48 -9.16 22.95
CA PRO A 282 9.78 -10.34 22.43
C PRO A 282 8.80 -10.05 21.28
N GLY A 283 8.55 -8.76 20.95
CA GLY A 283 7.73 -8.34 19.83
C GLY A 283 8.54 -8.04 18.58
N GLU A 284 7.86 -7.60 17.53
CA GLU A 284 8.51 -7.22 16.26
C GLU A 284 9.25 -5.90 16.38
N ASP A 285 10.54 -5.91 16.03
CA ASP A 285 11.37 -4.73 15.79
C ASP A 285 11.72 -4.65 14.30
N SER A 286 11.47 -3.49 13.66
CA SER A 286 11.61 -3.30 12.20
C SER A 286 12.02 -1.89 11.83
N SER A 287 12.37 -1.68 10.56
CA SER A 287 12.73 -0.36 9.98
C SER A 287 13.91 0.34 10.68
N PRO A 288 15.07 -0.33 10.84
CA PRO A 288 16.22 0.26 11.51
C PRO A 288 16.78 1.47 10.77
N ALA A 289 17.15 2.52 11.50
CA ALA A 289 17.85 3.66 10.96
C ALA A 289 18.92 4.16 11.95
N TRP A 290 20.14 4.40 11.44
CA TRP A 290 21.25 4.87 12.25
C TRP A 290 21.15 6.35 12.57
N SER A 291 21.61 6.73 13.77
CA SER A 291 21.89 8.13 14.08
C SER A 291 23.07 8.64 13.25
N PRO A 292 23.09 9.92 12.86
CA PRO A 292 24.21 10.52 12.10
C PRO A 292 25.59 10.35 12.75
N ASP A 293 25.66 10.23 14.07
CA ASP A 293 26.91 10.01 14.83
C ASP A 293 27.28 8.52 15.01
N GLY A 294 26.43 7.60 14.50
CA GLY A 294 26.65 6.16 14.54
C GLY A 294 26.50 5.49 15.91
N LYS A 295 26.02 6.23 16.94
CA LYS A 295 25.92 5.69 18.29
C LYS A 295 24.61 4.97 18.58
N TRP A 296 23.55 5.30 17.84
CA TRP A 296 22.20 4.82 18.09
C TRP A 296 21.57 4.25 16.83
N ILE A 297 20.66 3.31 17.02
CA ILE A 297 19.74 2.83 15.99
C ILE A 297 18.32 3.11 16.49
N THR A 298 17.49 3.77 15.69
CA THR A 298 16.05 3.89 15.89
C THR A 298 15.32 2.83 15.08
N TYR A 299 14.17 2.38 15.57
CA TYR A 299 13.36 1.34 14.93
C TYR A 299 11.91 1.44 15.40
N SER A 300 11.00 0.80 14.65
CA SER A 300 9.63 0.56 15.09
C SER A 300 9.59 -0.70 15.96
N THR A 301 8.88 -0.68 17.08
CA THR A 301 8.83 -1.79 18.05
C THR A 301 7.40 -2.11 18.47
N GLN A 302 7.10 -3.38 18.66
CA GLN A 302 5.89 -3.88 19.31
C GLN A 302 6.23 -4.39 20.69
N LEU A 303 5.49 -3.97 21.73
CA LEU A 303 5.80 -4.32 23.11
C LEU A 303 5.06 -5.57 23.62
N ASP A 304 3.90 -5.90 23.03
CA ASP A 304 3.14 -7.11 23.37
C ASP A 304 3.02 -8.04 22.15
N PRO A 305 3.87 -9.09 22.06
CA PRO A 305 3.87 -10.00 20.92
C PRO A 305 2.58 -10.82 20.78
N ARG A 306 1.78 -10.94 21.88
CA ARG A 306 0.52 -11.67 21.85
C ARG A 306 -0.54 -10.94 21.06
N LEU A 307 -0.45 -9.61 20.96
CA LEU A 307 -1.38 -8.78 20.21
C LEU A 307 -0.99 -8.64 18.74
N PHE A 308 0.20 -9.10 18.33
CA PHE A 308 0.75 -9.00 16.98
C PHE A 308 0.22 -7.74 16.21
N GLN A 309 -0.60 -7.87 15.15
CA GLN A 309 -1.09 -6.72 14.41
C GLN A 309 -1.92 -5.71 15.23
N TYR A 310 -2.59 -6.14 16.30
CA TYR A 310 -3.37 -5.25 17.17
C TYR A 310 -2.51 -4.46 18.17
N ALA A 311 -1.23 -4.80 18.31
CA ALA A 311 -0.33 -4.02 19.14
C ALA A 311 -0.01 -2.67 18.48
N THR A 312 -0.20 -1.59 19.20
CA THR A 312 0.26 -0.27 18.77
C THR A 312 1.78 -0.28 18.65
N LYS A 313 2.30 -0.05 17.43
CA LYS A 313 3.75 0.10 17.20
C LYS A 313 4.24 1.41 17.80
N HIS A 314 5.42 1.35 18.40
CA HIS A 314 6.11 2.49 18.99
C HIS A 314 7.44 2.75 18.29
N ILE A 315 8.00 3.93 18.50
CA ILE A 315 9.38 4.24 18.09
C ILE A 315 10.30 4.08 19.29
N ALA A 316 11.37 3.34 19.10
CA ALA A 316 12.42 3.14 20.08
C ALA A 316 13.81 3.51 19.54
N VAL A 317 14.75 3.71 20.44
CA VAL A 317 16.17 3.84 20.14
C VAL A 317 16.97 2.92 21.06
N SER A 318 18.00 2.26 20.50
CA SER A 318 18.96 1.44 21.24
C SER A 318 20.38 1.87 20.93
N PRO A 319 21.35 1.71 21.86
CA PRO A 319 22.74 1.85 21.50
C PRO A 319 23.11 0.91 20.34
N ALA A 320 23.89 1.35 19.40
CA ALA A 320 24.27 0.55 18.22
C ALA A 320 25.03 -0.75 18.60
N SER A 321 25.65 -0.79 19.77
CA SER A 321 26.30 -1.97 20.35
C SER A 321 25.36 -2.94 21.05
N GLY A 322 24.04 -2.67 21.04
CA GLY A 322 23.07 -3.35 21.88
C GLY A 322 23.00 -2.76 23.30
N GLY A 323 21.96 -3.12 24.04
CA GLY A 323 21.70 -2.64 25.39
C GLY A 323 20.26 -2.20 25.59
N GLU A 324 19.99 -1.48 26.68
CA GLU A 324 18.64 -1.07 27.04
C GLU A 324 18.03 -0.11 26.01
N ALA A 325 16.86 -0.44 25.52
CA ALA A 325 16.08 0.37 24.60
C ALA A 325 15.34 1.49 25.32
N LYS A 326 15.30 2.68 24.73
CA LYS A 326 14.42 3.78 25.14
C LYS A 326 13.26 3.89 24.17
N VAL A 327 12.03 3.57 24.63
CA VAL A 327 10.81 3.78 23.84
C VAL A 327 10.39 5.24 23.93
N LEU A 328 10.29 5.90 22.78
CA LEU A 328 10.07 7.35 22.70
C LEU A 328 8.58 7.74 22.67
N THR A 329 7.70 6.85 22.20
CA THR A 329 6.31 7.18 21.88
C THR A 329 5.25 6.50 22.74
N LEU A 330 5.62 5.98 23.92
CA LEU A 330 4.67 5.33 24.84
C LEU A 330 3.48 6.24 25.21
N SER A 331 3.76 7.54 25.44
CA SER A 331 2.73 8.50 25.83
C SER A 331 1.82 8.95 24.68
N LEU A 332 2.15 8.61 23.44
CA LEU A 332 1.39 9.01 22.26
C LEU A 332 0.11 8.17 22.10
N ASP A 333 0.19 6.90 22.47
CA ASP A 333 -0.88 5.91 22.28
C ASP A 333 -1.44 5.91 20.84
N ARG A 334 -0.56 5.90 19.87
CA ARG A 334 -0.85 5.91 18.43
C ARG A 334 0.11 4.98 17.70
N MET A 335 -0.36 4.36 16.61
CA MET A 335 0.51 3.61 15.72
C MET A 335 1.61 4.54 15.20
N ALA A 336 2.89 4.19 15.44
CA ALA A 336 4.05 4.98 15.05
C ALA A 336 5.00 4.13 14.21
N THR A 337 5.36 4.62 13.02
CA THR A 337 6.14 3.86 12.01
C THR A 337 7.16 4.75 11.30
N ASN A 338 8.06 4.12 10.54
CA ASN A 338 8.98 4.80 9.62
C ASN A 338 9.95 5.79 10.30
N PRO A 339 10.68 5.38 11.36
CA PRO A 339 11.54 6.29 12.10
C PRO A 339 12.76 6.74 11.30
N ARG A 340 13.14 8.02 11.45
CA ARG A 340 14.39 8.58 10.91
C ARG A 340 14.96 9.61 11.89
N PHE A 341 16.25 9.56 12.17
CA PHE A 341 16.90 10.59 12.97
C PHE A 341 16.90 11.94 12.26
N SER A 342 16.78 13.02 13.04
CA SER A 342 17.08 14.37 12.56
C SER A 342 18.57 14.49 12.22
N PRO A 343 18.96 15.41 11.29
CA PRO A 343 20.36 15.58 10.90
C PRO A 343 21.30 15.92 12.07
N ASP A 344 20.80 16.55 13.13
CA ASP A 344 21.56 16.90 14.33
C ASP A 344 21.56 15.78 15.42
N ALA A 345 20.97 14.62 15.12
CA ALA A 345 20.83 13.47 16.01
C ALA A 345 20.10 13.75 17.35
N LYS A 346 19.32 14.85 17.46
CA LYS A 346 18.63 15.21 18.72
C LYS A 346 17.20 14.73 18.80
N SER A 347 16.63 14.31 17.68
CA SER A 347 15.24 13.84 17.61
C SER A 347 15.08 12.75 16.56
N VAL A 348 13.93 12.07 16.62
CA VAL A 348 13.50 11.08 15.64
C VAL A 348 12.17 11.53 15.04
N TYR A 349 12.11 11.62 13.70
CA TYR A 349 10.88 11.79 12.94
C TYR A 349 10.21 10.44 12.74
N PHE A 350 8.88 10.44 12.68
CA PHE A 350 8.10 9.23 12.42
C PHE A 350 6.69 9.60 11.93
N ILE A 351 6.02 8.65 11.25
CA ILE A 351 4.62 8.78 10.87
C ILE A 351 3.77 8.26 12.02
N ALA A 352 2.68 8.97 12.32
CA ALA A 352 1.69 8.55 13.31
C ALA A 352 0.27 8.57 12.74
N ASP A 353 -0.50 7.49 13.03
CA ASP A 353 -1.93 7.45 12.79
C ASP A 353 -2.64 8.23 13.88
N ASP A 354 -3.44 9.23 13.53
CA ASP A 354 -4.12 10.07 14.52
C ASP A 354 -5.50 10.54 14.02
N ASP A 355 -6.57 10.01 14.62
CA ASP A 355 -7.96 10.45 14.41
C ASP A 355 -8.37 10.52 12.93
N GLY A 356 -8.14 9.44 12.17
CA GLY A 356 -8.46 9.34 10.74
C GLY A 356 -7.52 10.14 9.82
N THR A 357 -6.31 10.42 10.27
CA THR A 357 -5.23 11.04 9.50
C THR A 357 -3.92 10.29 9.73
N GLN A 358 -2.95 10.45 8.82
CA GLN A 358 -1.56 10.11 9.06
C GLN A 358 -0.72 11.38 8.96
N ILE A 359 0.08 11.64 9.98
CA ILE A 359 0.83 12.88 10.15
C ILE A 359 2.29 12.61 10.46
N LEU A 360 3.17 13.58 10.18
CA LEU A 360 4.56 13.49 10.61
C LEU A 360 4.72 14.03 12.01
N CYS A 361 5.28 13.20 12.88
CA CYS A 361 5.64 13.54 14.24
C CYS A 361 7.17 13.57 14.42
N GLN A 362 7.62 14.22 15.49
CA GLN A 362 9.03 14.29 15.88
C GLN A 362 9.13 14.14 17.40
N ALA A 363 9.88 13.15 17.87
CA ALA A 363 10.18 12.94 19.30
C ALA A 363 11.60 13.42 19.64
N ASN A 364 11.72 14.25 20.63
CA ASN A 364 13.02 14.72 21.14
C ASN A 364 13.65 13.63 22.03
N LEU A 365 14.94 13.34 21.84
CA LEU A 365 15.63 12.27 22.56
C LEU A 365 15.92 12.60 24.02
N ALA A 366 16.09 13.89 24.37
CA ALA A 366 16.44 14.29 25.73
C ALA A 366 15.25 14.20 26.69
N ASP A 367 14.11 14.80 26.30
CA ASP A 367 12.92 14.96 27.16
C ASP A 367 11.69 14.13 26.71
N GLY A 368 11.75 13.45 25.57
CA GLY A 368 10.66 12.67 25.02
C GLY A 368 9.48 13.50 24.48
N LYS A 369 9.65 14.82 24.36
CA LYS A 369 8.59 15.71 23.87
C LYS A 369 8.29 15.41 22.40
N ILE A 370 6.99 15.18 22.08
CA ILE A 370 6.51 14.94 20.73
C ILE A 370 5.93 16.22 20.15
N THR A 371 6.36 16.58 18.95
CA THR A 371 5.80 17.67 18.12
C THR A 371 5.25 17.12 16.82
N ARG A 372 4.44 17.92 16.10
CA ARG A 372 3.77 17.53 14.84
C ARG A 372 4.15 18.52 13.73
N PRO A 373 5.36 18.41 13.14
CA PRO A 373 5.84 19.37 12.14
C PRO A 373 5.02 19.41 10.86
N ILE A 374 4.40 18.28 10.46
CA ILE A 374 3.48 18.24 9.33
C ILE A 374 2.20 17.56 9.80
N SER A 375 1.13 18.35 9.94
CA SER A 375 -0.16 17.87 10.45
C SER A 375 -1.33 18.60 9.81
N GLY A 376 -2.47 17.90 9.70
CA GLY A 376 -3.68 18.41 9.07
C GLY A 376 -4.65 17.28 8.75
N ARG A 377 -5.75 17.61 8.07
CA ARG A 377 -6.71 16.61 7.60
C ARG A 377 -6.27 16.06 6.24
N PHE A 378 -5.31 15.14 6.26
CA PHE A 378 -4.72 14.44 5.13
C PHE A 378 -4.10 13.12 5.57
N ILE A 379 -3.60 12.34 4.60
CA ILE A 379 -2.74 11.19 4.86
C ILE A 379 -1.33 11.48 4.31
N LEU A 380 -0.31 11.22 5.14
CA LEU A 380 1.10 11.27 4.79
C LEU A 380 1.63 9.83 4.74
N TYR A 381 1.82 9.29 3.54
CA TYR A 381 2.21 7.89 3.33
C TYR A 381 3.70 7.63 3.56
N SER A 382 4.54 8.55 3.07
CA SER A 382 5.98 8.40 3.13
C SER A 382 6.67 9.77 3.16
N TYR A 383 7.95 9.77 3.60
CA TYR A 383 8.77 10.97 3.59
C TYR A 383 10.25 10.66 3.47
N SER A 384 11.02 11.64 3.01
CA SER A 384 12.48 11.64 3.06
C SER A 384 13.02 12.94 3.66
N LEU A 385 14.18 12.86 4.31
CA LEU A 385 14.85 13.97 4.98
C LEU A 385 16.13 14.33 4.22
N SER A 386 16.33 15.64 3.98
CA SER A 386 17.63 16.14 3.52
C SER A 386 18.61 16.29 4.68
N ARG A 387 19.89 16.49 4.34
CA ARG A 387 20.94 16.80 5.34
C ARG A 387 20.74 18.15 6.03
N SER A 388 20.06 19.08 5.38
CA SER A 388 19.73 20.43 5.92
C SER A 388 18.40 20.48 6.67
N GLY A 389 17.62 19.37 6.64
CA GLY A 389 16.39 19.23 7.42
C GLY A 389 15.11 19.52 6.65
N GLU A 390 15.17 19.74 5.33
CA GLU A 390 13.97 19.77 4.50
C GLU A 390 13.35 18.37 4.40
N ILE A 391 12.02 18.34 4.27
CA ILE A 391 11.26 17.09 4.21
C ILE A 391 10.47 17.06 2.90
N ALA A 392 10.77 16.08 2.05
CA ALA A 392 9.89 15.73 0.95
C ALA A 392 8.89 14.67 1.45
N ALA A 393 7.61 14.91 1.27
CA ALA A 393 6.53 14.07 1.77
C ALA A 393 5.53 13.73 0.66
N GLU A 394 5.05 12.50 0.67
CA GLU A 394 3.93 12.02 -0.13
C GLU A 394 2.65 12.25 0.66
N ILE A 395 1.76 13.09 0.12
CA ILE A 395 0.52 13.46 0.80
C ILE A 395 -0.66 13.38 -0.15
N ALA A 396 -1.77 12.76 0.33
CA ALA A 396 -3.07 12.80 -0.32
C ALA A 396 -4.10 13.54 0.53
N PHE A 397 -5.11 14.11 -0.14
CA PHE A 397 -6.27 14.75 0.48
C PHE A 397 -7.55 14.06 0.00
N ALA A 398 -8.66 14.28 0.67
CA ALA A 398 -9.94 13.68 0.31
C ALA A 398 -10.42 13.99 -1.13
N ASP A 399 -9.96 15.10 -1.72
CA ASP A 399 -10.27 15.57 -3.06
C ASP A 399 -9.11 15.48 -4.06
N ARG A 400 -7.99 14.90 -3.65
CA ARG A 400 -6.77 14.84 -4.47
C ARG A 400 -5.95 13.62 -4.12
N PRO A 401 -5.56 12.80 -5.12
CA PRO A 401 -4.64 11.69 -4.92
C PRO A 401 -3.24 12.20 -4.54
N ASN A 402 -2.35 11.24 -4.25
CA ASN A 402 -0.99 11.49 -3.82
C ASN A 402 -0.24 12.44 -4.74
N GLU A 403 0.41 13.40 -4.14
CA GLU A 403 1.38 14.30 -4.77
C GLU A 403 2.55 14.52 -3.82
N ILE A 404 3.68 15.00 -4.34
CA ILE A 404 4.86 15.29 -3.52
C ILE A 404 4.80 16.73 -3.02
N TYR A 405 5.06 16.88 -1.73
CA TYR A 405 5.13 18.15 -1.03
C TYR A 405 6.51 18.33 -0.41
N LEU A 406 6.96 19.56 -0.32
CA LEU A 406 8.18 19.94 0.40
C LEU A 406 7.80 20.74 1.65
N SER A 407 8.28 20.28 2.81
CA SER A 407 8.22 21.06 4.04
C SER A 407 9.57 21.72 4.29
N GLN A 408 9.56 23.04 4.27
CA GLN A 408 10.72 23.88 4.49
C GLN A 408 10.34 25.13 5.25
N ASN A 409 11.09 25.48 6.30
CA ASN A 409 10.84 26.69 7.10
C ASN A 409 9.38 26.82 7.62
N GLY A 410 8.75 25.69 7.97
CA GLY A 410 7.36 25.67 8.48
C GLY A 410 6.27 25.83 7.40
N ARG A 411 6.65 25.87 6.11
CA ARG A 411 5.72 25.84 4.97
C ARG A 411 5.67 24.46 4.37
N LEU A 412 4.50 24.10 3.87
CA LEU A 412 4.25 22.89 3.10
C LEU A 412 3.85 23.28 1.67
N ASP A 413 4.77 23.16 0.75
CA ASP A 413 4.58 23.57 -0.66
C ASP A 413 4.42 22.32 -1.53
N ARG A 414 3.39 22.28 -2.37
CA ARG A 414 3.17 21.20 -3.31
C ARG A 414 4.15 21.31 -4.49
N LEU A 415 4.91 20.27 -4.77
CA LEU A 415 5.89 20.22 -5.84
C LEU A 415 5.36 19.59 -7.14
N THR A 416 4.48 18.58 -7.03
CA THR A 416 4.02 17.84 -8.20
C THR A 416 2.55 18.12 -8.52
N HIS A 417 2.20 18.02 -9.81
CA HIS A 417 0.90 18.36 -10.37
C HIS A 417 0.43 17.27 -11.35
N THR A 418 0.74 16.01 -11.02
CA THR A 418 0.61 14.86 -11.91
C THR A 418 -0.83 14.62 -12.36
N ASN A 419 -1.78 14.81 -11.45
CA ASN A 419 -3.19 14.57 -11.69
C ASN A 419 -4.02 15.85 -11.97
N ASP A 420 -3.45 17.04 -11.92
CA ASP A 420 -4.19 18.31 -11.99
C ASP A 420 -5.04 18.45 -13.24
N ARG A 421 -4.53 18.00 -14.39
CA ARG A 421 -5.28 18.08 -15.67
C ARG A 421 -6.61 17.32 -15.60
N LEU A 422 -6.61 16.12 -14.99
CA LEU A 422 -7.82 15.34 -14.80
C LEU A 422 -8.72 15.97 -13.73
N PHE A 423 -8.14 16.25 -12.56
CA PHE A 423 -8.91 16.66 -11.39
C PHE A 423 -9.53 18.05 -11.52
N SER A 424 -8.94 18.96 -12.32
CA SER A 424 -9.56 20.25 -12.65
C SER A 424 -10.87 20.11 -13.46
N GLN A 425 -11.10 18.95 -14.09
CA GLN A 425 -12.31 18.66 -14.87
C GLN A 425 -13.36 17.88 -14.05
N LEU A 426 -13.06 17.50 -12.81
CA LEU A 426 -13.93 16.65 -12.01
C LEU A 426 -14.62 17.45 -10.90
N LYS A 427 -15.91 17.15 -10.67
CA LYS A 427 -16.63 17.49 -9.46
C LYS A 427 -16.45 16.34 -8.46
N LEU A 428 -15.96 16.65 -7.28
CA LEU A 428 -15.71 15.66 -6.22
C LEU A 428 -16.48 16.01 -4.95
N SER A 429 -16.92 14.99 -4.24
CA SER A 429 -17.56 15.12 -2.94
C SER A 429 -16.51 15.37 -1.86
N GLN A 430 -16.74 16.39 -1.02
CA GLN A 430 -15.94 16.62 0.18
C GLN A 430 -16.59 15.84 1.34
N PRO A 431 -15.87 14.90 1.98
CA PRO A 431 -16.45 14.14 3.07
C PRO A 431 -16.53 14.96 4.36
N ASP A 432 -17.61 14.74 5.11
CA ASP A 432 -17.69 15.16 6.49
C ASP A 432 -16.97 14.14 7.37
N TYR A 433 -16.02 14.57 8.21
CA TYR A 433 -15.52 13.73 9.29
C TYR A 433 -16.47 13.84 10.47
N VAL A 434 -17.11 12.71 10.81
CA VAL A 434 -18.17 12.66 11.83
C VAL A 434 -17.75 11.81 13.02
N LYS A 435 -18.27 12.15 14.20
CA LYS A 435 -18.16 11.34 15.42
C LYS A 435 -19.55 11.02 15.92
N PHE A 436 -19.78 9.79 16.29
CA PHE A 436 -21.05 9.25 16.76
C PHE A 436 -20.80 8.29 17.92
N ARG A 437 -21.87 7.84 18.58
CA ARG A 437 -21.74 6.90 19.69
C ARG A 437 -22.23 5.52 19.26
N SER A 438 -21.43 4.53 19.57
CA SER A 438 -21.82 3.13 19.51
C SER A 438 -22.86 2.82 20.60
N LYS A 439 -23.43 1.64 20.54
CA LYS A 439 -24.48 1.14 21.45
C LYS A 439 -24.07 1.19 22.93
N ASP A 440 -22.81 0.93 23.21
CA ASP A 440 -22.25 0.96 24.58
C ASP A 440 -21.74 2.37 25.00
N GLY A 441 -21.95 3.37 24.15
CA GLY A 441 -21.52 4.76 24.38
C GLY A 441 -20.12 5.09 23.92
N THR A 442 -19.35 4.12 23.40
CA THR A 442 -18.02 4.33 22.80
C THR A 442 -18.12 5.36 21.66
N VAL A 443 -17.21 6.33 21.63
CA VAL A 443 -17.14 7.31 20.54
C VAL A 443 -16.40 6.68 19.38
N VAL A 444 -17.06 6.61 18.24
CA VAL A 444 -16.55 6.11 16.97
C VAL A 444 -16.50 7.24 15.96
N ALA A 445 -15.55 7.22 15.04
CA ALA A 445 -15.42 8.23 14.00
C ALA A 445 -15.56 7.62 12.61
N GLY A 446 -15.69 8.48 11.60
CA GLY A 446 -15.74 8.02 10.20
C GLY A 446 -15.92 9.17 9.22
N TYR A 447 -15.83 8.86 7.94
CA TYR A 447 -16.06 9.79 6.85
C TYR A 447 -17.40 9.54 6.18
N LEU A 448 -18.17 10.61 5.96
CA LEU A 448 -19.46 10.59 5.31
C LEU A 448 -19.40 11.40 4.01
N TYR A 449 -19.50 10.72 2.87
CA TYR A 449 -19.55 11.35 1.56
C TYR A 449 -21.02 11.56 1.16
N LYS A 450 -21.35 12.77 0.70
CA LYS A 450 -22.67 13.11 0.19
C LYS A 450 -22.68 13.14 -1.34
N PRO A 451 -23.82 12.83 -1.99
CA PRO A 451 -23.92 13.03 -3.43
C PRO A 451 -23.69 14.49 -3.81
N LEU A 452 -23.20 14.71 -5.04
CA LEU A 452 -22.83 16.05 -5.51
C LEU A 452 -24.02 16.99 -5.72
N ASP A 453 -25.22 16.45 -5.81
CA ASP A 453 -26.51 17.14 -5.86
C ASP A 453 -27.26 17.06 -4.52
N TYR A 454 -26.54 16.89 -3.41
CA TYR A 454 -27.15 16.76 -2.08
C TYR A 454 -28.00 17.98 -1.72
N VAL A 455 -29.25 17.70 -1.34
CA VAL A 455 -30.20 18.70 -0.83
C VAL A 455 -30.54 18.37 0.62
N PRO A 456 -30.32 19.28 1.58
CA PRO A 456 -30.70 19.07 2.97
C PRO A 456 -32.18 18.70 3.11
N GLY A 457 -32.47 17.69 3.95
CA GLY A 457 -33.82 17.18 4.18
C GLY A 457 -34.30 16.13 3.18
N LYS A 458 -33.61 15.91 2.07
CA LYS A 458 -33.82 14.77 1.18
C LYS A 458 -33.00 13.59 1.67
N LYS A 459 -33.63 12.39 1.71
CA LYS A 459 -32.95 11.13 2.06
C LYS A 459 -32.43 10.46 0.79
N TYR A 460 -31.27 9.81 0.90
CA TYR A 460 -30.57 9.21 -0.24
C TYR A 460 -30.31 7.73 -0.02
N PRO A 461 -30.25 6.91 -1.09
CA PRO A 461 -29.70 5.57 -1.01
C PRO A 461 -28.28 5.63 -0.44
N THR A 462 -27.99 4.75 0.52
CA THR A 462 -26.79 4.86 1.36
C THR A 462 -26.04 3.55 1.39
N LEU A 463 -24.71 3.62 1.23
CA LEU A 463 -23.81 2.48 1.27
C LEU A 463 -22.96 2.55 2.53
N LEU A 464 -23.06 1.53 3.37
CA LEU A 464 -22.09 1.26 4.43
C LEU A 464 -20.92 0.50 3.83
N ARG A 465 -19.71 0.97 4.07
CA ARG A 465 -18.51 0.29 3.63
C ARG A 465 -17.53 0.09 4.78
N PRO A 466 -17.55 -1.05 5.46
CA PRO A 466 -16.51 -1.44 6.39
C PRO A 466 -15.14 -1.53 5.69
N HIS A 467 -14.07 -1.13 6.37
CA HIS A 467 -12.73 -1.19 5.80
C HIS A 467 -12.07 -2.57 5.96
N GLY A 468 -11.01 -2.80 5.23
CA GLY A 468 -10.13 -3.96 5.36
C GLY A 468 -9.26 -3.90 6.63
N GLY A 469 -8.40 -4.86 6.82
CA GLY A 469 -7.52 -4.95 7.97
C GLY A 469 -7.78 -6.23 8.78
N PRO A 470 -8.35 -6.19 10.02
CA PRO A 470 -9.09 -5.11 10.69
C PRO A 470 -8.24 -3.93 11.21
N VAL A 471 -6.95 -4.14 11.40
CA VAL A 471 -6.03 -3.12 11.94
C VAL A 471 -5.60 -2.18 10.82
N TRP A 472 -6.47 -1.28 10.49
CA TRP A 472 -6.32 -0.20 9.52
C TRP A 472 -7.33 0.91 9.85
N ALA A 473 -7.44 1.96 9.05
CA ALA A 473 -8.47 2.99 9.20
C ALA A 473 -8.76 3.67 7.84
N TYR A 474 -9.94 4.23 7.69
CA TYR A 474 -10.20 5.23 6.66
C TYR A 474 -9.57 6.56 7.07
N TYR A 475 -8.80 7.13 6.15
CA TYR A 475 -8.09 8.39 6.33
C TYR A 475 -8.68 9.50 5.45
N ALA A 476 -8.20 10.73 5.68
CA ALA A 476 -8.51 11.88 4.84
C ALA A 476 -7.76 11.82 3.50
N GLU A 477 -8.07 10.83 2.69
CA GLU A 477 -7.44 10.53 1.41
C GLU A 477 -8.44 10.51 0.26
N PHE A 478 -7.95 10.53 -0.98
CA PHE A 478 -8.78 10.37 -2.15
C PHE A 478 -9.28 8.93 -2.26
N ALA A 479 -10.55 8.74 -1.97
CA ALA A 479 -11.19 7.44 -2.04
C ALA A 479 -12.01 7.32 -3.33
N GLN A 480 -11.45 6.69 -4.36
CA GLN A 480 -12.10 6.56 -5.69
C GLN A 480 -13.48 5.90 -5.59
N PHE A 481 -13.62 4.86 -4.75
CA PHE A 481 -14.92 4.22 -4.49
C PHE A 481 -15.95 5.25 -4.03
N ALA A 482 -15.65 6.00 -2.98
CA ALA A 482 -16.59 6.96 -2.40
C ALA A 482 -16.95 8.07 -3.41
N GLN A 483 -15.96 8.57 -4.16
CA GLN A 483 -16.18 9.58 -5.19
C GLN A 483 -17.08 9.08 -6.32
N LEU A 484 -16.85 7.85 -6.79
CA LEU A 484 -17.65 7.23 -7.84
C LEU A 484 -19.11 7.03 -7.40
N PHE A 485 -19.32 6.55 -6.17
CA PHE A 485 -20.67 6.32 -5.67
C PHE A 485 -21.38 7.62 -5.30
N ALA A 486 -20.69 8.63 -4.77
CA ALA A 486 -21.25 9.96 -4.57
C ALA A 486 -21.66 10.61 -5.89
N ALA A 487 -20.86 10.46 -6.94
CA ALA A 487 -21.20 10.92 -8.30
C ALA A 487 -22.43 10.21 -8.87
N ASN A 488 -22.67 8.99 -8.42
CA ASN A 488 -23.87 8.20 -8.78
C ASN A 488 -25.04 8.39 -7.78
N GLY A 489 -25.04 9.44 -6.96
CA GLY A 489 -26.16 9.83 -6.11
C GLY A 489 -26.32 9.00 -4.83
N TYR A 490 -25.29 8.33 -4.36
CA TYR A 490 -25.27 7.63 -3.07
C TYR A 490 -24.63 8.49 -1.97
N VAL A 491 -25.12 8.32 -0.75
CA VAL A 491 -24.35 8.61 0.45
C VAL A 491 -23.43 7.42 0.71
N VAL A 492 -22.15 7.67 1.05
CA VAL A 492 -21.20 6.61 1.39
C VAL A 492 -20.70 6.83 2.80
N LEU A 493 -20.78 5.79 3.62
CA LEU A 493 -20.37 5.76 5.02
C LEU A 493 -19.10 4.95 5.16
N PHE A 494 -18.04 5.58 5.63
CA PHE A 494 -16.72 5.01 5.90
C PHE A 494 -16.45 5.05 7.40
N PRO A 495 -16.96 4.10 8.21
CA PRO A 495 -16.69 4.01 9.64
C PRO A 495 -15.26 3.61 9.92
N ASN A 496 -14.72 4.07 11.07
CA ASN A 496 -13.54 3.52 11.72
C ASN A 496 -13.98 2.82 13.01
N PRO A 497 -14.49 1.58 12.93
CA PRO A 497 -14.97 0.84 14.09
C PRO A 497 -13.84 0.44 15.02
N ARG A 498 -14.16 -0.07 16.21
CA ARG A 498 -13.18 -0.75 17.08
C ARG A 498 -12.43 -1.82 16.27
N GLY A 499 -11.12 -1.92 16.47
CA GLY A 499 -10.16 -2.60 15.60
C GLY A 499 -9.31 -1.63 14.78
N SER A 500 -9.82 -0.42 14.47
CA SER A 500 -9.09 0.57 13.67
C SER A 500 -7.90 1.17 14.41
N THR A 501 -6.87 1.57 13.63
CA THR A 501 -5.72 2.35 14.11
C THR A 501 -6.06 3.83 14.31
N GLY A 502 -5.18 4.56 15.01
CA GLY A 502 -5.32 6.01 15.20
C GLY A 502 -6.21 6.43 16.36
N TYR A 503 -6.74 5.47 17.14
CA TYR A 503 -7.65 5.75 18.28
C TYR A 503 -7.15 5.18 19.61
N GLY A 504 -5.93 4.66 19.65
CA GLY A 504 -5.27 4.09 20.84
C GLY A 504 -5.32 2.58 20.92
N GLN A 505 -4.46 2.03 21.80
CA GLN A 505 -4.27 0.59 21.94
C GLN A 505 -5.56 -0.15 22.36
N ASP A 506 -6.31 0.41 23.30
CA ASP A 506 -7.54 -0.24 23.78
C ASP A 506 -8.63 -0.29 22.72
N PHE A 507 -8.70 0.71 21.85
CA PHE A 507 -9.62 0.75 20.72
C PHE A 507 -9.22 -0.28 19.64
N CYS A 508 -7.94 -0.33 19.31
CA CYS A 508 -7.40 -1.25 18.31
C CYS A 508 -7.62 -2.73 18.71
N LYS A 509 -7.29 -3.11 19.94
CA LYS A 509 -7.44 -4.49 20.42
C LYS A 509 -8.86 -4.90 20.82
N ALA A 510 -9.83 -4.00 20.76
CA ALA A 510 -11.19 -4.23 21.31
C ALA A 510 -11.95 -5.38 20.63
N ILE A 511 -11.55 -5.78 19.43
CA ILE A 511 -12.12 -6.88 18.67
C ILE A 511 -11.24 -8.12 18.63
N TRP A 512 -10.21 -8.18 19.46
CA TRP A 512 -9.35 -9.37 19.61
C TRP A 512 -10.19 -10.60 19.94
N ALA A 513 -10.13 -11.63 19.08
CA ALA A 513 -10.91 -12.86 19.14
C ALA A 513 -12.44 -12.60 19.30
N ASP A 514 -12.95 -11.48 18.75
CA ASP A 514 -14.35 -11.06 18.88
C ASP A 514 -14.88 -10.36 17.59
N TRP A 515 -14.42 -10.81 16.44
CA TRP A 515 -14.77 -10.26 15.14
C TRP A 515 -16.29 -10.31 14.86
N GLY A 516 -16.82 -9.29 14.21
CA GLY A 516 -18.24 -9.21 13.83
C GLY A 516 -19.19 -8.94 14.98
N HIS A 517 -18.71 -8.44 16.13
CA HIS A 517 -19.54 -8.09 17.29
C HIS A 517 -19.45 -6.60 17.63
N LYS A 518 -18.36 -6.13 18.25
CA LYS A 518 -18.21 -4.71 18.60
C LYS A 518 -18.03 -3.82 17.39
N ASP A 519 -17.26 -4.27 16.40
CA ASP A 519 -17.13 -3.62 15.10
C ASP A 519 -18.45 -3.55 14.34
N TYR A 520 -19.27 -4.62 14.38
CA TYR A 520 -20.64 -4.59 13.86
C TYR A 520 -21.51 -3.53 14.55
N GLU A 521 -21.47 -3.43 15.90
CA GLU A 521 -22.22 -2.42 16.63
C GLU A 521 -21.79 -0.99 16.24
N ASP A 522 -20.51 -0.78 16.01
CA ASP A 522 -19.93 0.50 15.59
C ASP A 522 -20.33 0.86 14.15
N ASP A 523 -20.28 -0.10 13.23
CA ASP A 523 -20.71 0.04 11.85
C ASP A 523 -22.19 0.40 11.76
N MET A 524 -23.04 -0.32 12.53
CA MET A 524 -24.47 -0.04 12.58
C MET A 524 -24.80 1.31 13.22
N ALA A 525 -23.99 1.76 14.19
CA ALA A 525 -24.16 3.08 14.79
C ALA A 525 -23.91 4.21 13.79
N MET A 526 -22.99 4.05 12.81
CA MET A 526 -22.83 5.03 11.73
C MET A 526 -24.06 5.08 10.81
N VAL A 527 -24.66 3.94 10.51
CA VAL A 527 -25.90 3.88 9.74
C VAL A 527 -27.01 4.60 10.49
N ASP A 528 -27.17 4.33 11.79
CA ASP A 528 -28.18 4.97 12.64
C ASP A 528 -27.98 6.48 12.70
N TYR A 529 -26.73 6.95 12.87
CA TYR A 529 -26.38 8.35 12.79
C TYR A 529 -26.84 9.00 11.47
N ALA A 530 -26.58 8.38 10.33
CA ALA A 530 -26.97 8.93 9.03
C ALA A 530 -28.50 8.94 8.83
N VAL A 531 -29.23 7.94 9.34
CA VAL A 531 -30.69 7.86 9.32
C VAL A 531 -31.31 8.91 10.23
N GLU A 532 -30.83 9.05 11.46
CA GLU A 532 -31.29 10.07 12.44
C GLU A 532 -31.07 11.50 11.95
N LYS A 533 -29.95 11.75 11.25
CA LYS A 533 -29.69 13.05 10.60
C LYS A 533 -30.56 13.31 9.37
N GLY A 534 -31.38 12.36 8.96
CA GLY A 534 -32.23 12.49 7.77
C GLY A 534 -31.46 12.50 6.45
N ILE A 535 -30.25 11.95 6.45
CA ILE A 535 -29.36 11.86 5.29
C ILE A 535 -29.62 10.53 4.55
N ALA A 536 -29.59 9.42 5.28
CA ALA A 536 -29.81 8.07 4.75
C ALA A 536 -31.30 7.72 4.64
N ASP A 537 -31.69 7.08 3.55
CA ASP A 537 -33.01 6.45 3.37
C ASP A 537 -32.97 5.05 4.00
N PRO A 538 -33.68 4.78 5.11
CA PRO A 538 -33.64 3.50 5.80
C PRO A 538 -34.13 2.32 4.93
N ASP A 539 -34.92 2.59 3.88
CA ASP A 539 -35.42 1.57 2.96
C ASP A 539 -34.46 1.30 1.78
N LYS A 540 -33.37 2.05 1.67
CA LYS A 540 -32.40 1.99 0.56
C LYS A 540 -30.96 1.90 1.07
N LEU A 541 -30.72 0.96 1.97
CA LEU A 541 -29.39 0.71 2.55
C LEU A 541 -28.70 -0.43 1.81
N GLY A 542 -27.46 -0.22 1.40
CA GLY A 542 -26.53 -1.24 0.90
C GLY A 542 -25.33 -1.36 1.81
N VAL A 543 -24.69 -2.52 1.83
CA VAL A 543 -23.44 -2.78 2.55
C VAL A 543 -22.45 -3.50 1.66
N GLY A 544 -21.16 -3.24 1.85
CA GLY A 544 -20.13 -4.03 1.18
C GLY A 544 -18.74 -3.49 1.41
N GLY A 545 -17.81 -4.41 1.56
CA GLY A 545 -16.40 -4.13 1.80
C GLY A 545 -15.48 -5.06 1.01
N TRP A 546 -14.20 -4.96 1.31
CA TRP A 546 -13.14 -5.79 0.74
C TRP A 546 -12.25 -6.33 1.87
N SER A 547 -11.73 -7.57 1.77
CA SER A 547 -10.89 -8.15 2.80
C SER A 547 -11.67 -8.28 4.12
N TYR A 548 -11.13 -7.80 5.23
CA TYR A 548 -11.90 -7.75 6.48
C TYR A 548 -13.23 -7.00 6.32
N GLY A 549 -13.32 -6.00 5.44
CA GLY A 549 -14.60 -5.34 5.12
C GLY A 549 -15.59 -6.27 4.40
N GLY A 550 -15.12 -7.24 3.63
CA GLY A 550 -15.93 -8.34 3.10
C GLY A 550 -16.38 -9.30 4.20
N ILE A 551 -15.49 -9.68 5.10
CA ILE A 551 -15.77 -10.47 6.30
C ILE A 551 -16.84 -9.77 7.17
N SER A 552 -16.65 -8.47 7.45
CA SER A 552 -17.65 -7.66 8.18
C SER A 552 -18.98 -7.62 7.47
N THR A 553 -18.99 -7.55 6.14
CA THR A 553 -20.23 -7.62 5.33
C THR A 553 -20.97 -8.93 5.57
N ASP A 554 -20.26 -10.07 5.59
CA ASP A 554 -20.83 -11.39 5.84
C ASP A 554 -21.42 -11.49 7.26
N PHE A 555 -20.73 -10.95 8.27
CA PHE A 555 -21.25 -10.82 9.64
C PHE A 555 -22.50 -9.93 9.70
N ILE A 556 -22.48 -8.78 9.02
CA ILE A 556 -23.58 -7.82 9.04
C ILE A 556 -24.86 -8.44 8.46
N ILE A 557 -24.78 -9.04 7.26
CA ILE A 557 -25.99 -9.62 6.62
C ILE A 557 -26.51 -10.87 7.33
N ALA A 558 -25.69 -11.55 8.12
CA ALA A 558 -26.12 -12.67 8.96
C ALA A 558 -26.84 -12.20 10.24
N GLN A 559 -26.63 -10.95 10.68
CA GLN A 559 -27.17 -10.40 11.93
C GLN A 559 -28.37 -9.45 11.72
N THR A 560 -28.52 -8.83 10.54
CA THR A 560 -29.59 -7.87 10.28
C THR A 560 -30.14 -7.94 8.85
N ASN A 561 -31.43 -7.65 8.70
CA ASN A 561 -32.14 -7.57 7.41
C ASN A 561 -32.38 -6.12 6.93
N ARG A 562 -31.68 -5.15 7.52
CA ARG A 562 -31.84 -3.73 7.15
C ARG A 562 -31.36 -3.41 5.73
N PHE A 563 -30.34 -4.14 5.26
CA PHE A 563 -29.75 -3.90 3.96
C PHE A 563 -30.53 -4.59 2.84
N LYS A 564 -30.67 -3.91 1.70
CA LYS A 564 -31.38 -4.39 0.51
C LYS A 564 -30.44 -4.95 -0.54
N ALA A 565 -29.14 -4.72 -0.40
CA ALA A 565 -28.09 -5.26 -1.25
C ALA A 565 -26.79 -5.38 -0.46
N ALA A 566 -26.02 -6.43 -0.72
CA ALA A 566 -24.69 -6.64 -0.14
C ALA A 566 -23.67 -6.98 -1.22
N VAL A 567 -22.42 -6.54 -1.02
CA VAL A 567 -21.28 -6.97 -1.85
C VAL A 567 -20.12 -7.34 -0.93
N SER A 568 -19.86 -8.64 -0.78
CA SER A 568 -18.73 -9.19 -0.04
C SER A 568 -17.58 -9.47 -1.01
N GLY A 569 -16.57 -8.60 -0.99
CA GLY A 569 -15.36 -8.74 -1.80
C GLY A 569 -14.22 -9.34 -0.98
N ALA A 570 -13.56 -10.37 -1.50
CA ALA A 570 -12.50 -11.10 -0.79
C ALA A 570 -12.91 -11.34 0.68
N GLY A 571 -14.16 -11.80 0.92
CA GLY A 571 -14.74 -12.07 2.23
C GLY A 571 -14.58 -13.53 2.63
N ALA A 572 -14.80 -13.79 3.92
CA ALA A 572 -14.74 -15.12 4.51
C ALA A 572 -15.79 -15.25 5.61
N ALA A 573 -16.46 -16.37 5.64
CA ALA A 573 -17.55 -16.63 6.58
C ALA A 573 -17.35 -17.90 7.42
N GLU A 574 -16.32 -18.70 7.11
CA GLU A 574 -15.97 -19.92 7.84
C GLU A 574 -14.45 -20.09 7.84
N PHE A 575 -13.80 -19.93 9.00
CA PHE A 575 -12.35 -19.82 9.10
C PHE A 575 -11.64 -21.17 9.25
N ILE A 576 -12.32 -22.23 9.65
CA ILE A 576 -11.70 -23.57 9.71
C ILE A 576 -11.32 -24.06 8.31
N SER A 577 -12.14 -23.76 7.28
CA SER A 577 -11.84 -24.13 5.90
C SER A 577 -10.71 -23.29 5.30
N LEU A 578 -10.48 -22.09 5.82
CA LEU A 578 -9.37 -21.22 5.42
C LEU A 578 -8.06 -21.60 6.08
N TYR A 579 -8.12 -22.26 7.25
CA TYR A 579 -6.93 -22.68 7.99
C TYR A 579 -6.03 -23.59 7.13
N GLY A 580 -4.82 -23.10 6.82
CA GLY A 580 -3.89 -23.77 5.91
C GLY A 580 -4.21 -23.57 4.40
N HIS A 581 -5.31 -22.87 4.07
CA HIS A 581 -5.59 -22.48 2.68
C HIS A 581 -5.11 -21.05 2.38
N ASP A 582 -5.11 -20.16 3.37
CA ASP A 582 -4.59 -18.81 3.32
C ASP A 582 -3.15 -18.69 3.90
N GLN A 583 -2.70 -17.45 4.13
CA GLN A 583 -1.37 -17.14 4.68
C GLN A 583 -1.35 -16.93 6.20
N TYR A 584 -2.48 -17.02 6.92
CA TYR A 584 -2.65 -16.53 8.28
C TYR A 584 -2.50 -17.60 9.40
N GLN A 585 -1.80 -18.71 9.15
CA GLN A 585 -1.67 -19.79 10.15
C GLN A 585 -1.16 -19.29 11.50
N LYS A 586 -0.15 -18.41 11.46
CA LYS A 586 0.48 -17.84 12.64
C LYS A 586 -0.44 -16.87 13.38
N ASP A 587 -1.20 -16.07 12.63
CA ASP A 587 -2.20 -15.15 13.16
C ASP A 587 -3.29 -15.90 13.89
N TYR A 588 -3.81 -16.94 13.26
CA TYR A 588 -4.89 -17.75 13.85
C TYR A 588 -4.50 -18.40 15.18
N PHE A 589 -3.36 -19.10 15.26
CA PHE A 589 -3.03 -19.74 16.53
C PHE A 589 -2.67 -18.72 17.61
N THR A 590 -2.16 -17.55 17.24
CA THR A 590 -1.84 -16.47 18.18
C THR A 590 -3.10 -15.87 18.78
N GLU A 591 -4.12 -15.61 17.95
CA GLU A 591 -5.35 -14.93 18.35
C GLU A 591 -6.44 -15.91 18.83
N LEU A 592 -6.67 -17.00 18.09
CA LEU A 592 -7.80 -17.91 18.30
C LEU A 592 -7.41 -19.23 18.97
N GLY A 593 -6.14 -19.57 19.01
CA GLY A 593 -5.69 -20.93 19.32
C GLY A 593 -5.98 -21.89 18.16
N TYR A 594 -5.55 -23.13 18.30
CA TYR A 594 -5.76 -24.12 17.25
C TYR A 594 -7.24 -24.54 17.12
N PRO A 595 -7.76 -24.76 15.89
CA PRO A 595 -9.18 -25.11 15.70
C PRO A 595 -9.58 -26.42 16.37
N TRP A 596 -8.67 -27.39 16.52
CA TRP A 596 -8.93 -28.66 17.24
C TRP A 596 -8.90 -28.52 18.74
N GLU A 597 -8.39 -27.43 19.31
CA GLU A 597 -8.35 -27.13 20.74
C GLU A 597 -9.46 -26.15 21.16
N ASN A 598 -9.81 -25.19 20.31
CA ASN A 598 -10.71 -24.08 20.61
C ASN A 598 -11.86 -23.94 19.61
N LYS A 599 -12.45 -25.08 19.20
CA LYS A 599 -13.51 -25.13 18.18
C LYS A 599 -14.67 -24.17 18.47
N ALA A 600 -15.06 -24.01 19.73
CA ALA A 600 -16.19 -23.16 20.10
C ALA A 600 -15.98 -21.68 19.73
N LEU A 601 -14.73 -21.16 19.85
CA LEU A 601 -14.40 -19.81 19.43
C LEU A 601 -14.43 -19.69 17.90
N TRP A 602 -13.88 -20.66 17.17
CA TRP A 602 -13.89 -20.70 15.73
C TRP A 602 -15.33 -20.72 15.17
N ASP A 603 -16.23 -21.53 15.76
CA ASP A 603 -17.65 -21.56 15.39
C ASP A 603 -18.36 -20.22 15.70
N LYS A 604 -18.02 -19.55 16.83
CA LYS A 604 -18.55 -18.24 17.21
C LYS A 604 -18.22 -17.19 16.17
N LEU A 605 -17.01 -17.24 15.62
CA LEU A 605 -16.51 -16.27 14.63
C LEU A 605 -16.88 -16.63 13.18
N ALA A 606 -17.73 -17.64 12.97
CA ALA A 606 -18.14 -18.10 11.64
C ALA A 606 -19.60 -17.70 11.31
N PRO A 607 -19.84 -16.56 10.61
CA PRO A 607 -21.19 -16.17 10.22
C PRO A 607 -21.84 -17.17 9.25
N PHE A 608 -21.09 -18.05 8.62
CA PHE A 608 -21.58 -19.12 7.77
C PHE A 608 -22.65 -19.99 8.45
N TYR A 609 -22.49 -20.30 9.75
CA TYR A 609 -23.47 -21.09 10.50
C TYR A 609 -24.80 -20.36 10.77
N GLN A 610 -24.91 -19.09 10.37
CA GLN A 610 -26.12 -18.26 10.41
C GLN A 610 -26.67 -17.94 9.03
N VAL A 611 -26.13 -18.54 7.97
CA VAL A 611 -26.49 -18.25 6.57
C VAL A 611 -27.99 -18.38 6.28
N ASN A 612 -28.69 -19.27 6.99
CA ASN A 612 -30.14 -19.45 6.88
C ASN A 612 -30.95 -18.21 7.27
N ARG A 613 -30.37 -17.27 8.03
CA ARG A 613 -31.01 -15.98 8.41
C ARG A 613 -30.85 -14.91 7.33
N ILE A 614 -29.93 -15.08 6.41
CA ILE A 614 -29.64 -14.07 5.38
C ILE A 614 -30.77 -14.02 4.37
N THR A 615 -31.33 -12.83 4.23
CA THR A 615 -32.36 -12.52 3.20
C THR A 615 -31.91 -11.46 2.22
N THR A 616 -30.81 -10.78 2.51
CA THR A 616 -30.22 -9.72 1.67
C THR A 616 -29.63 -10.33 0.40
N PRO A 617 -30.01 -9.86 -0.80
CA PRO A 617 -29.32 -10.21 -2.03
C PRO A 617 -27.82 -9.91 -1.94
N ALA A 618 -26.96 -10.90 -2.21
CA ALA A 618 -25.53 -10.80 -1.97
C ALA A 618 -24.69 -11.17 -3.20
N LEU A 619 -23.75 -10.29 -3.56
CA LEU A 619 -22.74 -10.51 -4.58
C LEU A 619 -21.40 -10.82 -3.89
N PHE A 620 -20.82 -11.97 -4.23
CA PHE A 620 -19.49 -12.36 -3.77
C PHE A 620 -18.48 -12.19 -4.90
N MET A 621 -17.24 -11.75 -4.58
CA MET A 621 -16.19 -11.61 -5.58
C MET A 621 -14.79 -11.68 -4.98
N GLY A 622 -13.82 -12.14 -5.78
CA GLY A 622 -12.41 -12.22 -5.36
C GLY A 622 -11.50 -12.74 -6.45
N GLY A 623 -10.20 -12.67 -6.21
CA GLY A 623 -9.15 -13.21 -7.07
C GLY A 623 -9.07 -14.74 -6.99
N SER A 624 -8.80 -15.40 -8.13
CA SER A 624 -8.72 -16.88 -8.15
C SER A 624 -7.45 -17.44 -7.49
N VAL A 625 -6.44 -16.60 -7.29
CA VAL A 625 -5.17 -16.94 -6.64
C VAL A 625 -4.88 -16.06 -5.43
N ASP A 626 -5.93 -15.50 -4.83
CA ASP A 626 -5.87 -14.79 -3.57
C ASP A 626 -5.50 -15.77 -2.43
N TRP A 627 -4.31 -15.63 -1.86
CA TRP A 627 -3.84 -16.40 -0.71
C TRP A 627 -3.93 -15.61 0.60
N ASN A 628 -4.36 -14.35 0.53
CA ASN A 628 -4.66 -13.51 1.68
C ASN A 628 -6.07 -13.85 2.23
N VAL A 629 -7.12 -13.58 1.43
CA VAL A 629 -8.50 -14.00 1.75
C VAL A 629 -9.06 -14.78 0.55
N PRO A 630 -8.85 -16.08 0.50
CA PRO A 630 -9.20 -16.91 -0.64
C PRO A 630 -10.67 -16.82 -1.03
N ILE A 631 -10.95 -16.84 -2.33
CA ILE A 631 -12.31 -16.83 -2.90
C ILE A 631 -13.19 -17.97 -2.38
N LEU A 632 -12.58 -19.01 -1.79
CA LEU A 632 -13.25 -20.13 -1.14
C LEU A 632 -14.38 -19.68 -0.18
N GLY A 633 -14.14 -18.63 0.62
CA GLY A 633 -15.17 -18.08 1.51
C GLY A 633 -16.39 -17.56 0.76
N GLY A 634 -16.16 -16.83 -0.33
CA GLY A 634 -17.22 -16.35 -1.23
C GLY A 634 -17.97 -17.49 -1.93
N GLU A 635 -17.26 -18.54 -2.37
CA GLU A 635 -17.85 -19.74 -2.99
C GLU A 635 -18.78 -20.48 -2.01
N GLN A 636 -18.36 -20.63 -0.76
CA GLN A 636 -19.17 -21.26 0.30
C GLN A 636 -20.46 -20.49 0.57
N MET A 637 -20.37 -19.17 0.73
CA MET A 637 -21.52 -18.31 0.95
C MET A 637 -22.46 -18.31 -0.26
N TYR A 638 -21.93 -18.19 -1.47
CA TYR A 638 -22.71 -18.28 -2.70
C TYR A 638 -23.47 -19.59 -2.80
N GLN A 639 -22.79 -20.74 -2.59
CA GLN A 639 -23.39 -22.05 -2.71
C GLN A 639 -24.49 -22.27 -1.65
N ALA A 640 -24.26 -21.82 -0.42
CA ALA A 640 -25.24 -21.93 0.65
C ALA A 640 -26.49 -21.09 0.38
N LEU A 641 -26.33 -19.82 -0.06
CA LEU A 641 -27.46 -18.95 -0.38
C LEU A 641 -28.24 -19.47 -1.61
N LYS A 642 -27.57 -20.03 -2.62
CA LYS A 642 -28.23 -20.69 -3.76
C LYS A 642 -29.07 -21.89 -3.31
N ALA A 643 -28.53 -22.73 -2.43
CA ALA A 643 -29.26 -23.88 -1.88
C ALA A 643 -30.50 -23.45 -1.07
N LEU A 644 -30.47 -22.28 -0.44
CA LEU A 644 -31.54 -21.66 0.30
C LEU A 644 -32.55 -20.90 -0.62
N GLY A 645 -32.31 -20.90 -1.94
CA GLY A 645 -33.15 -20.16 -2.90
C GLY A 645 -33.04 -18.63 -2.78
N ARG A 646 -31.91 -18.12 -2.23
CA ARG A 646 -31.66 -16.69 -2.09
C ARG A 646 -31.07 -16.09 -3.36
N GLU A 647 -31.31 -14.82 -3.58
CA GLU A 647 -30.71 -14.04 -4.67
C GLU A 647 -29.24 -13.79 -4.39
N THR A 648 -28.38 -14.36 -5.21
CA THR A 648 -26.92 -14.26 -5.04
C THR A 648 -26.18 -14.51 -6.35
N ALA A 649 -24.99 -13.91 -6.48
CA ALA A 649 -24.07 -14.11 -7.58
C ALA A 649 -22.63 -14.22 -7.06
N LEU A 650 -21.76 -14.86 -7.86
CA LEU A 650 -20.34 -15.01 -7.59
C LEU A 650 -19.55 -14.53 -8.82
N VAL A 651 -18.51 -13.73 -8.61
CA VAL A 651 -17.56 -13.29 -9.64
C VAL A 651 -16.15 -13.64 -9.22
N VAL A 652 -15.50 -14.49 -10.01
CA VAL A 652 -14.12 -14.92 -9.79
C VAL A 652 -13.24 -14.27 -10.84
N TYR A 653 -12.19 -13.55 -10.43
CA TYR A 653 -11.24 -12.89 -11.32
C TYR A 653 -10.02 -13.79 -11.55
N PRO A 654 -9.86 -14.33 -12.77
CA PRO A 654 -8.78 -15.28 -13.06
C PRO A 654 -7.40 -14.62 -12.93
N GLY A 655 -6.49 -15.27 -12.20
CA GLY A 655 -5.11 -14.82 -12.04
C GLY A 655 -4.89 -13.64 -11.10
N GLU A 656 -5.96 -13.07 -10.53
CA GLU A 656 -5.84 -11.99 -9.54
C GLU A 656 -5.56 -12.52 -8.15
N PHE A 657 -4.67 -11.82 -7.46
CA PHE A 657 -4.38 -11.95 -6.04
C PHE A 657 -5.38 -11.12 -5.20
N HIS A 658 -5.04 -10.84 -3.94
CA HIS A 658 -5.88 -10.03 -3.06
C HIS A 658 -6.07 -8.62 -3.58
N GLU A 659 -4.97 -7.95 -3.95
CA GLU A 659 -4.99 -6.70 -4.68
C GLU A 659 -4.97 -6.97 -6.18
N PHE A 660 -5.95 -6.43 -6.90
CA PHE A 660 -6.05 -6.63 -8.34
C PHE A 660 -4.97 -5.85 -9.09
N ALA A 661 -4.23 -6.57 -9.92
CA ALA A 661 -3.16 -6.00 -10.73
C ALA A 661 -3.66 -5.47 -12.09
N ALA A 662 -4.68 -6.10 -12.68
CA ALA A 662 -5.19 -5.72 -13.99
C ALA A 662 -6.15 -4.51 -13.89
N PRO A 663 -5.83 -3.37 -14.53
CA PRO A 663 -6.70 -2.18 -14.55
C PRO A 663 -8.12 -2.46 -15.05
N THR A 664 -8.29 -3.39 -16.00
CA THR A 664 -9.61 -3.77 -16.51
C THR A 664 -10.44 -4.53 -15.46
N HIS A 665 -9.82 -5.38 -14.64
CA HIS A 665 -10.50 -6.06 -13.54
C HIS A 665 -10.92 -5.07 -12.44
N ILE A 666 -10.10 -4.06 -12.15
CA ILE A 666 -10.45 -2.98 -11.21
C ILE A 666 -11.68 -2.22 -11.72
N ALA A 667 -11.71 -1.85 -13.01
CA ALA A 667 -12.84 -1.18 -13.63
C ALA A 667 -14.10 -2.06 -13.66
N ASP A 668 -13.98 -3.34 -13.99
CA ASP A 668 -15.07 -4.33 -13.98
C ASP A 668 -15.67 -4.47 -12.58
N ARG A 669 -14.83 -4.55 -11.53
CA ARG A 669 -15.28 -4.60 -10.15
C ARG A 669 -16.19 -3.40 -9.79
N TYR A 670 -15.80 -2.19 -10.18
CA TYR A 670 -16.63 -1.00 -9.95
C TYR A 670 -17.94 -1.03 -10.75
N ALA A 671 -17.92 -1.52 -11.99
CA ALA A 671 -19.13 -1.66 -12.81
C ALA A 671 -20.14 -2.62 -12.18
N ARG A 672 -19.65 -3.78 -11.68
CA ARG A 672 -20.50 -4.77 -11.00
C ARG A 672 -21.04 -4.25 -9.67
N TYR A 673 -20.25 -3.54 -8.88
CA TYR A 673 -20.75 -2.86 -7.68
C TYR A 673 -21.89 -1.90 -8.00
N LEU A 674 -21.70 -1.02 -9.00
CA LEU A 674 -22.74 -0.06 -9.39
C LEU A 674 -24.01 -0.73 -9.90
N ALA A 675 -23.89 -1.77 -10.76
CA ALA A 675 -25.04 -2.49 -11.27
C ALA A 675 -25.84 -3.16 -10.15
N TRP A 676 -25.15 -3.85 -9.23
CA TRP A 676 -25.79 -4.53 -8.10
C TRP A 676 -26.54 -3.55 -7.21
N TYR A 677 -25.90 -2.48 -6.76
CA TYR A 677 -26.55 -1.50 -5.90
C TYR A 677 -27.62 -0.69 -6.61
N ASN A 678 -27.45 -0.31 -7.88
CA ASN A 678 -28.47 0.41 -8.63
C ASN A 678 -29.74 -0.42 -8.80
N HIS A 679 -29.61 -1.72 -9.08
CA HIS A 679 -30.75 -2.63 -9.24
C HIS A 679 -31.60 -2.68 -7.96
N TYR A 680 -31.00 -2.96 -6.81
CA TYR A 680 -31.73 -3.18 -5.56
C TYR A 680 -32.08 -1.89 -4.80
N LEU A 681 -31.30 -0.82 -4.93
CA LEU A 681 -31.50 0.40 -4.13
C LEU A 681 -32.18 1.52 -4.91
N LYS A 682 -32.15 1.48 -6.25
CA LYS A 682 -32.75 2.51 -7.11
C LYS A 682 -33.82 1.98 -8.06
N SER A 683 -34.08 0.69 -8.02
CA SER A 683 -35.00 0.02 -8.96
C SER A 683 -34.58 0.23 -10.42
N ASP A 684 -33.28 0.24 -10.67
CA ASP A 684 -32.73 0.32 -12.02
C ASP A 684 -33.08 -0.96 -12.79
N PRO A 685 -33.66 -0.87 -14.01
CA PRO A 685 -34.03 -2.03 -14.80
C PRO A 685 -32.83 -2.83 -15.32
N THR A 686 -31.61 -2.29 -15.25
CA THR A 686 -30.39 -3.01 -15.61
C THR A 686 -30.27 -4.28 -14.74
N PRO A 687 -29.94 -5.44 -15.34
CA PRO A 687 -29.75 -6.66 -14.57
C PRO A 687 -28.71 -6.46 -13.46
N ALA A 688 -29.00 -6.97 -12.27
CA ALA A 688 -28.07 -6.91 -11.14
C ALA A 688 -26.74 -7.61 -11.48
N THR A 689 -26.81 -8.73 -12.20
CA THR A 689 -25.65 -9.45 -12.72
C THR A 689 -25.34 -9.00 -14.14
N LEU A 690 -24.19 -8.37 -14.32
CA LEU A 690 -23.69 -7.98 -15.64
C LEU A 690 -23.19 -9.20 -16.44
N PRO A 691 -23.16 -9.12 -17.77
CA PRO A 691 -22.56 -10.15 -18.62
C PRO A 691 -21.06 -10.31 -18.28
N GLN A 692 -20.44 -11.37 -18.80
CA GLN A 692 -19.02 -11.64 -18.56
C GLN A 692 -18.13 -10.48 -19.07
N ASP A 693 -18.41 -9.95 -20.26
CA ASP A 693 -17.71 -8.80 -20.80
C ASP A 693 -18.44 -7.49 -20.47
N THR A 694 -17.83 -6.69 -19.61
CA THR A 694 -18.31 -5.35 -19.21
C THR A 694 -17.51 -4.21 -19.85
N SER A 695 -16.54 -4.50 -20.72
CA SER A 695 -15.61 -3.51 -21.28
C SER A 695 -16.29 -2.29 -21.93
N LYS A 696 -17.52 -2.46 -22.47
CA LYS A 696 -18.31 -1.37 -23.04
C LYS A 696 -18.80 -0.35 -22.01
N LEU A 697 -18.89 -0.72 -20.72
CA LEU A 697 -19.40 0.16 -19.64
C LEU A 697 -18.37 1.22 -19.23
N TYR A 698 -17.09 1.00 -19.56
CA TYR A 698 -15.99 1.89 -19.26
C TYR A 698 -15.09 2.15 -20.49
N ALA A 699 -15.65 1.97 -21.68
CA ALA A 699 -15.01 2.42 -22.91
C ALA A 699 -14.84 3.95 -22.87
N PRO A 700 -13.74 4.50 -23.46
CA PRO A 700 -13.46 5.92 -23.45
C PRO A 700 -14.55 6.73 -24.17
#